data_fd23d1af2ade706d99d3513468703f2d
#
_entry.id   fd23d1af2ade706d99d3513468703f2d
#
_cell.length_a   1.000
_cell.length_b   1.000
_cell.length_c   1.000
_cell.angle_alpha   90.00
_cell.angle_beta   90.00
_cell.angle_gamma   90.00
#
_symmetry.space_group_name_H-M   'P 1'
#
loop_
_entity.id
_entity.type
_entity.pdbx_description
1 polymer ?
#
loop_
_entity_poly.entity_id
_entity_poly.type
_entity_poly.pdbx_seq_one_letter_code
_entity_poly.pdbx_strand_id
1 'polypeptide(L)'
;MATSGAVARVLLDSPLPQLDRLLDYAVPEALRGEVVPGVRVRVPLRTGGRIADAFVVETGEGTEHAGALSGIEELVSPLVVLTPEVWALARRVADRASGGASDVLRLAVPRRHVRVEKARLAAGPAPAAPAVEAGGVTGYPDASFAGLAEGARLAVGAVPVPVRLDSGAWVGGWAVTLAELARDTLAAGRDAILAVPDYRDQEQLELALAALVPAEAVVRLDARQKGAERYSAFVRCLDPGPRVVVGNRSVLYAPSSALGLIALWDDGDPLFAEPLAPYAHARDVALVRQEQSGAGLVLLGNTRTVEVERLVEIGFATEVEPRPSRRPHVVPTAQQWAADEHDAAARIPSSAWREARKALDSGPVLVQVARPGYAPVVACARCRTVARCNRCQGPLGVHSEGGRPSCGWCGLIAADWTCSVCEATALRLVSLGAGRTAEELGRAFPGAKVIVADGQRPVLTLPDEPALVVATRGAEPRADGGYHAVLLLDGERMLARESLRVADDALRTWSNAAALARPGAPVLLVGVGGRLATALATWRQAEYLRAELQERRALRFPPAVRLATVSGDAHAVEEALDALDEDDRHEVLGPVGLEDGSVRAIVRFDYARGADVAARLRSAVIRNATRRRRPPTTPGRFRPAPRLRVRLDDPDIL
;
A
#
# COMPACT_ATOMS: atom_id res chain seq x y z
N MET A 1 -37.47 -16.50 -31.89
CA MET A 1 -37.85 -17.46 -30.83
C MET A 1 -36.78 -17.36 -29.75
N ALA A 2 -37.10 -16.80 -28.59
CA ALA A 2 -36.19 -16.77 -27.45
C ALA A 2 -35.95 -18.23 -27.03
N THR A 3 -34.68 -18.64 -26.96
CA THR A 3 -34.30 -19.96 -26.45
C THR A 3 -34.64 -20.01 -24.95
N SER A 4 -35.78 -20.65 -24.62
CA SER A 4 -36.22 -20.94 -23.25
C SER A 4 -35.26 -21.99 -22.65
N GLY A 5 -34.13 -21.57 -22.15
CA GLY A 5 -33.12 -22.42 -21.51
C GLY A 5 -32.41 -21.66 -20.39
N ALA A 6 -31.87 -22.40 -19.42
CA ALA A 6 -31.06 -21.81 -18.36
C ALA A 6 -29.82 -21.15 -18.93
N VAL A 7 -29.57 -19.90 -18.54
CA VAL A 7 -28.46 -19.07 -18.99
C VAL A 7 -27.58 -18.71 -17.79
N ALA A 8 -26.26 -18.83 -17.97
CA ALA A 8 -25.29 -18.30 -17.03
C ALA A 8 -24.59 -17.08 -17.63
N ARG A 9 -24.54 -15.98 -16.88
CA ARG A 9 -23.76 -14.79 -17.16
C ARG A 9 -22.41 -14.93 -16.49
N VAL A 10 -21.34 -14.95 -17.28
CA VAL A 10 -20.02 -15.23 -16.77
C VAL A 10 -19.06 -14.06 -17.01
N LEU A 11 -18.13 -13.85 -16.08
CA LEU A 11 -16.96 -13.02 -16.29
C LEU A 11 -15.77 -13.90 -16.66
N LEU A 12 -15.13 -13.60 -17.78
CA LEU A 12 -13.91 -14.29 -18.20
C LEU A 12 -12.73 -13.89 -17.32
N ASP A 13 -11.88 -14.85 -16.95
CA ASP A 13 -10.57 -14.55 -16.35
C ASP A 13 -9.58 -14.12 -17.45
N SER A 14 -9.66 -12.86 -17.81
CA SER A 14 -8.89 -12.30 -18.94
C SER A 14 -8.37 -10.89 -18.61
N PRO A 15 -7.09 -10.59 -18.93
CA PRO A 15 -6.53 -9.25 -18.79
C PRO A 15 -6.93 -8.31 -19.93
N LEU A 16 -7.78 -8.75 -20.86
CA LEU A 16 -8.17 -7.95 -22.03
C LEU A 16 -9.33 -7.02 -21.66
N PRO A 17 -9.14 -5.69 -21.72
CA PRO A 17 -10.15 -4.72 -21.26
C PRO A 17 -11.50 -4.86 -21.96
N GLN A 18 -11.50 -5.26 -23.23
CA GLN A 18 -12.74 -5.45 -24.02
C GLN A 18 -13.54 -6.69 -23.59
N LEU A 19 -12.96 -7.61 -22.82
CA LEU A 19 -13.63 -8.79 -22.30
C LEU A 19 -14.12 -8.62 -20.86
N ASP A 20 -13.88 -7.47 -20.25
CA ASP A 20 -14.33 -7.15 -18.88
C ASP A 20 -15.83 -6.76 -18.88
N ARG A 21 -16.66 -7.72 -19.24
CA ARG A 21 -18.13 -7.65 -19.25
C ARG A 21 -18.70 -9.04 -19.04
N LEU A 22 -19.94 -9.10 -18.59
CA LEU A 22 -20.65 -10.37 -18.51
C LEU A 22 -21.02 -10.88 -19.92
N LEU A 23 -20.83 -12.17 -20.13
CA LEU A 23 -21.16 -12.88 -21.36
C LEU A 23 -22.13 -13.99 -21.05
N ASP A 24 -23.15 -14.16 -21.93
CA ASP A 24 -24.19 -15.16 -21.78
C ASP A 24 -23.77 -16.49 -22.41
N TYR A 25 -23.94 -17.57 -21.64
CA TYR A 25 -23.73 -18.94 -22.06
C TYR A 25 -24.92 -19.81 -21.69
N ALA A 26 -25.27 -20.77 -22.55
CA ALA A 26 -26.29 -21.77 -22.23
C ALA A 26 -25.77 -22.74 -21.16
N VAL A 27 -26.59 -23.07 -20.18
CA VAL A 27 -26.27 -24.13 -19.21
C VAL A 27 -26.74 -25.46 -19.76
N PRO A 28 -25.82 -26.43 -20.05
CA PRO A 28 -26.20 -27.77 -20.49
C PRO A 28 -27.12 -28.49 -19.48
N GLU A 29 -28.02 -29.33 -19.96
CA GLU A 29 -28.93 -30.09 -19.11
C GLU A 29 -28.23 -30.87 -17.99
N ALA A 30 -27.07 -31.47 -18.34
CA ALA A 30 -26.28 -32.26 -17.40
C ALA A 30 -25.63 -31.42 -16.27
N LEU A 31 -25.57 -30.10 -16.41
CA LEU A 31 -24.98 -29.18 -15.42
C LEU A 31 -26.04 -28.31 -14.72
N ARG A 32 -27.34 -28.54 -15.02
CA ARG A 32 -28.42 -27.82 -14.34
C ARG A 32 -28.43 -28.15 -12.86
N GLY A 33 -28.53 -27.09 -12.03
CA GLY A 33 -28.46 -27.20 -10.58
C GLY A 33 -27.05 -27.19 -9.98
N GLU A 34 -26.01 -27.49 -10.76
CA GLU A 34 -24.63 -27.39 -10.30
C GLU A 34 -23.96 -26.05 -10.70
N VAL A 35 -24.37 -25.48 -11.84
CA VAL A 35 -23.92 -24.16 -12.30
C VAL A 35 -24.72 -23.10 -11.55
N VAL A 36 -24.16 -22.61 -10.44
CA VAL A 36 -24.71 -21.57 -9.60
C VAL A 36 -23.77 -20.35 -9.57
N PRO A 37 -24.27 -19.16 -9.19
CA PRO A 37 -23.39 -17.99 -9.02
C PRO A 37 -22.22 -18.27 -8.09
N GLY A 38 -21.01 -17.85 -8.51
CA GLY A 38 -19.78 -18.00 -7.76
C GLY A 38 -18.93 -19.22 -8.09
N VAL A 39 -19.42 -20.16 -8.89
CA VAL A 39 -18.61 -21.32 -9.32
C VAL A 39 -17.68 -20.98 -10.49
N ARG A 40 -16.62 -21.77 -10.65
CA ARG A 40 -15.70 -21.67 -11.79
C ARG A 40 -16.14 -22.60 -12.91
N VAL A 41 -16.15 -22.06 -14.14
CA VAL A 41 -16.49 -22.77 -15.36
C VAL A 41 -15.45 -22.56 -16.45
N ARG A 42 -15.46 -23.41 -17.44
CA ARG A 42 -14.76 -23.19 -18.71
C ARG A 42 -15.77 -22.96 -19.82
N VAL A 43 -15.49 -21.97 -20.63
CA VAL A 43 -16.38 -21.55 -21.71
C VAL A 43 -15.63 -21.40 -23.03
N PRO A 44 -16.25 -21.76 -24.17
CA PRO A 44 -15.63 -21.59 -25.48
C PRO A 44 -15.67 -20.13 -25.90
N LEU A 45 -14.58 -19.62 -26.44
CA LEU A 45 -14.53 -18.33 -27.12
C LEU A 45 -14.85 -18.50 -28.59
N ARG A 46 -15.77 -17.70 -29.14
CA ARG A 46 -16.19 -17.78 -30.55
C ARG A 46 -15.04 -17.62 -31.55
N THR A 47 -13.94 -16.98 -31.16
CA THR A 47 -12.79 -16.74 -32.03
C THR A 47 -11.73 -17.82 -31.76
N GLY A 48 -11.57 -18.76 -32.70
CA GLY A 48 -10.43 -19.69 -32.75
C GLY A 48 -10.54 -20.93 -31.87
N GLY A 49 -11.72 -21.35 -31.43
CA GLY A 49 -11.91 -22.61 -30.68
C GLY A 49 -11.20 -22.65 -29.30
N ARG A 50 -10.82 -21.49 -28.74
CA ARG A 50 -10.15 -21.40 -27.45
C ARG A 50 -11.16 -21.54 -26.31
N ILE A 51 -10.77 -22.28 -25.29
CA ILE A 51 -11.52 -22.37 -24.02
C ILE A 51 -10.90 -21.39 -23.04
N ALA A 52 -11.73 -20.66 -22.30
CA ALA A 52 -11.32 -19.72 -21.26
C ALA A 52 -11.89 -20.09 -19.91
N ASP A 53 -11.11 -19.87 -18.86
CA ASP A 53 -11.60 -19.93 -17.48
C ASP A 53 -12.51 -18.73 -17.20
N ALA A 54 -13.59 -18.95 -16.45
CA ALA A 54 -14.56 -17.91 -16.10
C ALA A 54 -15.21 -18.18 -14.74
N PHE A 55 -15.81 -17.13 -14.20
CA PHE A 55 -16.68 -17.23 -13.01
C PHE A 55 -18.13 -16.99 -13.42
N VAL A 56 -19.04 -17.82 -12.92
CA VAL A 56 -20.48 -17.56 -13.02
C VAL A 56 -20.82 -16.43 -12.06
N VAL A 57 -21.41 -15.37 -12.58
CA VAL A 57 -21.83 -14.22 -11.77
C VAL A 57 -23.33 -14.27 -11.49
N GLU A 58 -24.10 -14.61 -12.51
CA GLU A 58 -25.55 -14.68 -12.43
C GLU A 58 -26.08 -15.91 -13.20
N THR A 59 -27.21 -16.43 -12.79
CA THR A 59 -27.97 -17.44 -13.53
C THR A 59 -29.41 -16.98 -13.69
N GLY A 60 -30.04 -17.32 -14.81
CA GLY A 60 -31.42 -16.93 -15.09
C GLY A 60 -31.99 -17.66 -16.29
N GLU A 61 -33.21 -17.30 -16.67
CA GLU A 61 -33.88 -17.79 -17.86
C GLU A 61 -33.91 -16.68 -18.93
N GLY A 62 -33.49 -17.05 -20.15
CA GLY A 62 -33.48 -16.13 -21.28
C GLY A 62 -32.24 -15.24 -21.39
N THR A 63 -32.04 -14.69 -22.57
CA THR A 63 -30.92 -13.83 -22.94
C THR A 63 -31.40 -12.71 -23.87
N GLU A 64 -30.77 -11.55 -23.79
CA GLU A 64 -30.94 -10.44 -24.76
C GLU A 64 -30.15 -10.70 -26.07
N HIS A 65 -29.31 -11.73 -26.09
CA HIS A 65 -28.51 -12.04 -27.26
C HIS A 65 -29.37 -12.64 -28.40
N ALA A 66 -29.33 -12.00 -29.57
CA ALA A 66 -30.16 -12.39 -30.73
C ALA A 66 -29.74 -13.70 -31.42
N GLY A 67 -28.63 -14.32 -31.04
CA GLY A 67 -28.09 -15.54 -31.64
C GLY A 67 -28.13 -16.75 -30.72
N ALA A 68 -27.79 -17.93 -31.27
CA ALA A 68 -27.61 -19.13 -30.46
C ALA A 68 -26.44 -18.94 -29.47
N LEU A 69 -26.67 -19.29 -28.20
CA LEU A 69 -25.62 -19.26 -27.17
C LEU A 69 -24.71 -20.48 -27.30
N SER A 70 -23.43 -20.27 -27.06
CA SER A 70 -22.51 -21.39 -26.82
C SER A 70 -22.80 -21.98 -25.43
N GLY A 71 -22.68 -23.31 -25.29
CA GLY A 71 -22.81 -23.98 -23.99
C GLY A 71 -21.56 -23.80 -23.12
N ILE A 72 -21.73 -23.90 -21.81
CA ILE A 72 -20.63 -24.08 -20.86
C ILE A 72 -19.96 -25.43 -21.19
N GLU A 73 -18.63 -25.43 -21.35
CA GLU A 73 -17.87 -26.63 -21.69
C GLU A 73 -17.67 -27.55 -20.47
N GLU A 74 -17.33 -26.97 -19.31
CA GLU A 74 -17.01 -27.71 -18.10
C GLU A 74 -17.32 -26.90 -16.84
N LEU A 75 -17.90 -27.55 -15.84
CA LEU A 75 -17.92 -27.07 -14.45
C LEU A 75 -16.57 -27.48 -13.81
N VAL A 76 -15.71 -26.49 -13.57
CA VAL A 76 -14.36 -26.72 -13.01
C VAL A 76 -14.44 -27.23 -11.58
N SER A 77 -15.39 -26.70 -10.79
CA SER A 77 -15.61 -27.05 -9.39
C SER A 77 -17.00 -26.60 -8.92
N PRO A 78 -17.68 -27.41 -8.10
CA PRO A 78 -18.93 -27.00 -7.46
C PRO A 78 -18.73 -26.03 -6.28
N LEU A 79 -17.49 -25.78 -5.86
CA LEU A 79 -17.23 -24.85 -4.76
C LEU A 79 -17.52 -23.41 -5.20
N VAL A 80 -18.41 -22.71 -4.48
CA VAL A 80 -18.68 -21.29 -4.64
C VAL A 80 -17.51 -20.50 -4.06
N VAL A 81 -16.64 -19.99 -4.94
CA VAL A 81 -15.42 -19.24 -4.56
C VAL A 81 -15.54 -17.75 -4.78
N LEU A 82 -16.47 -17.31 -5.61
CA LEU A 82 -16.78 -15.91 -5.85
C LEU A 82 -18.13 -15.60 -5.19
N THR A 83 -18.08 -15.06 -3.99
CA THR A 83 -19.28 -14.67 -3.27
C THR A 83 -19.86 -13.37 -3.83
N PRO A 84 -21.16 -13.11 -3.70
CA PRO A 84 -21.79 -11.89 -4.26
C PRO A 84 -21.17 -10.60 -3.77
N GLU A 85 -20.78 -10.53 -2.48
CA GLU A 85 -20.15 -9.34 -1.91
C GLU A 85 -18.73 -9.12 -2.47
N VAL A 86 -17.96 -10.18 -2.73
CA VAL A 86 -16.63 -10.07 -3.35
C VAL A 86 -16.75 -9.66 -4.81
N TRP A 87 -17.75 -10.18 -5.53
CA TRP A 87 -18.03 -9.73 -6.89
C TRP A 87 -18.39 -8.23 -6.94
N ALA A 88 -19.31 -7.79 -6.09
CA ALA A 88 -19.75 -6.40 -6.03
C ALA A 88 -18.57 -5.48 -5.68
N LEU A 89 -17.71 -5.88 -4.72
CA LEU A 89 -16.50 -5.17 -4.35
C LEU A 89 -15.53 -5.08 -5.54
N ALA A 90 -15.27 -6.20 -6.21
CA ALA A 90 -14.35 -6.25 -7.34
C ALA A 90 -14.80 -5.31 -8.48
N ARG A 91 -16.11 -5.29 -8.79
CA ARG A 91 -16.65 -4.40 -9.82
C ARG A 91 -16.53 -2.94 -9.43
N ARG A 92 -16.92 -2.57 -8.20
CA ARG A 92 -16.83 -1.18 -7.72
C ARG A 92 -15.40 -0.66 -7.65
N VAL A 93 -14.45 -1.49 -7.16
CA VAL A 93 -13.03 -1.13 -7.13
C VAL A 93 -12.48 -0.94 -8.55
N ALA A 94 -12.80 -1.85 -9.47
CA ALA A 94 -12.37 -1.74 -10.86
C ALA A 94 -12.94 -0.48 -11.54
N ASP A 95 -14.21 -0.16 -11.34
CA ASP A 95 -14.86 1.04 -11.88
C ASP A 95 -14.22 2.31 -11.34
N ARG A 96 -13.97 2.39 -10.02
CA ARG A 96 -13.31 3.51 -9.37
C ARG A 96 -11.87 3.72 -9.86
N ALA A 97 -11.17 2.65 -10.22
CA ALA A 97 -9.78 2.66 -10.68
C ALA A 97 -9.62 2.70 -12.21
N SER A 98 -10.71 2.82 -12.97
CA SER A 98 -10.70 2.72 -14.46
C SER A 98 -10.13 1.39 -14.96
N GLY A 99 -10.27 0.31 -14.17
CA GLY A 99 -9.67 -1.01 -14.40
C GLY A 99 -10.69 -2.10 -14.74
N GLY A 100 -10.24 -3.35 -14.82
CA GLY A 100 -11.05 -4.53 -15.04
C GLY A 100 -11.40 -5.29 -13.77
N ALA A 101 -12.62 -5.83 -13.65
CA ALA A 101 -13.01 -6.66 -12.51
C ALA A 101 -12.17 -7.96 -12.46
N SER A 102 -11.82 -8.52 -13.62
CA SER A 102 -10.92 -9.68 -13.70
C SER A 102 -9.55 -9.41 -13.08
N ASP A 103 -9.03 -8.17 -13.15
CA ASP A 103 -7.78 -7.79 -12.51
C ASP A 103 -7.90 -7.79 -10.98
N VAL A 104 -9.05 -7.34 -10.46
CA VAL A 104 -9.35 -7.41 -9.03
C VAL A 104 -9.57 -8.84 -8.56
N LEU A 105 -10.33 -9.64 -9.31
CA LEU A 105 -10.62 -11.03 -8.94
C LEU A 105 -9.35 -11.90 -8.83
N ARG A 106 -8.30 -11.60 -9.59
CA ARG A 106 -6.99 -12.25 -9.44
C ARG A 106 -6.32 -11.97 -8.10
N LEU A 107 -6.64 -10.83 -7.46
CA LEU A 107 -6.19 -10.51 -6.11
C LEU A 107 -7.09 -11.16 -5.05
N ALA A 108 -8.41 -11.19 -5.32
CA ALA A 108 -9.43 -11.64 -4.39
C ALA A 108 -9.51 -13.17 -4.27
N VAL A 109 -9.45 -13.88 -5.41
CA VAL A 109 -9.65 -15.33 -5.47
C VAL A 109 -8.34 -16.01 -5.86
N PRO A 110 -7.64 -16.68 -4.93
CA PRO A 110 -6.37 -17.33 -5.20
C PRO A 110 -6.50 -18.41 -6.28
N ARG A 111 -5.38 -18.71 -6.92
CA ARG A 111 -5.33 -19.80 -7.91
C ARG A 111 -5.77 -21.11 -7.28
N ARG A 112 -6.67 -21.84 -7.98
CA ARG A 112 -7.23 -23.13 -7.52
C ARG A 112 -6.15 -24.13 -7.17
N HIS A 113 -6.31 -24.82 -6.03
CA HIS A 113 -5.51 -25.96 -5.62
C HIS A 113 -6.41 -27.21 -5.47
N VAL A 114 -6.40 -28.07 -6.47
CA VAL A 114 -7.36 -29.18 -6.61
C VAL A 114 -7.39 -30.12 -5.41
N ARG A 115 -6.23 -30.46 -4.82
CA ARG A 115 -6.18 -31.37 -3.66
C ARG A 115 -6.83 -30.76 -2.42
N VAL A 116 -6.58 -29.48 -2.17
CA VAL A 116 -7.16 -28.74 -1.04
C VAL A 116 -8.68 -28.67 -1.20
N GLU A 117 -9.14 -28.36 -2.41
CA GLU A 117 -10.57 -28.23 -2.70
C GLU A 117 -11.31 -29.56 -2.56
N LYS A 118 -10.76 -30.65 -3.09
CA LYS A 118 -11.33 -31.99 -2.92
C LYS A 118 -11.40 -32.40 -1.46
N ALA A 119 -10.36 -32.12 -0.66
CA ALA A 119 -10.37 -32.38 0.77
C ALA A 119 -11.47 -31.57 1.49
N ARG A 120 -11.62 -30.28 1.13
CA ARG A 120 -12.67 -29.41 1.69
C ARG A 120 -14.09 -29.90 1.36
N LEU A 121 -14.31 -30.30 0.10
CA LEU A 121 -15.63 -30.82 -0.33
C LEU A 121 -15.97 -32.14 0.37
N ALA A 122 -14.99 -32.98 0.66
CA ALA A 122 -15.18 -34.24 1.36
C ALA A 122 -15.41 -34.04 2.88
N ALA A 123 -14.68 -33.11 3.51
CA ALA A 123 -14.77 -32.86 4.96
C ALA A 123 -15.95 -31.98 5.38
N GLY A 124 -16.49 -31.18 4.45
CA GLY A 124 -17.47 -30.15 4.78
C GLY A 124 -16.85 -28.89 5.43
N PRO A 125 -17.66 -27.92 5.88
CA PRO A 125 -17.19 -26.72 6.55
C PRO A 125 -16.49 -27.05 7.88
N ALA A 126 -15.45 -26.27 8.24
CA ALA A 126 -14.84 -26.39 9.55
C ALA A 126 -15.84 -25.93 10.64
N PRO A 127 -15.75 -26.50 11.85
CA PRO A 127 -16.55 -26.05 12.98
C PRO A 127 -16.24 -24.58 13.30
N ALA A 128 -17.23 -23.88 13.87
CA ALA A 128 -17.02 -22.53 14.39
C ALA A 128 -15.98 -22.54 15.52
N ALA A 129 -15.17 -21.49 15.57
CA ALA A 129 -14.21 -21.30 16.66
C ALA A 129 -14.95 -21.10 18.01
N PRO A 130 -14.29 -21.38 19.15
CA PRO A 130 -14.82 -21.05 20.47
C PRO A 130 -15.20 -19.56 20.57
N ALA A 131 -16.27 -19.28 21.32
CA ALA A 131 -16.69 -17.92 21.61
C ALA A 131 -15.61 -17.21 22.47
N VAL A 132 -15.48 -15.91 22.26
CA VAL A 132 -14.61 -15.04 23.04
C VAL A 132 -15.45 -13.98 23.76
N GLU A 133 -14.93 -13.47 24.87
CA GLU A 133 -15.55 -12.37 25.61
C GLU A 133 -14.96 -11.03 25.19
N ALA A 134 -15.78 -9.99 25.14
CA ALA A 134 -15.32 -8.64 24.93
C ALA A 134 -14.51 -8.13 26.14
N GLY A 135 -13.50 -7.32 25.91
CA GLY A 135 -12.65 -6.80 27.00
C GLY A 135 -12.33 -5.31 26.88
N GLY A 136 -12.85 -4.66 25.82
CA GLY A 136 -12.57 -3.25 25.53
C GLY A 136 -11.16 -3.01 24.98
N VAL A 137 -10.88 -1.77 24.59
CA VAL A 137 -9.63 -1.36 23.96
C VAL A 137 -8.82 -0.49 24.93
N THR A 138 -7.59 -0.91 25.21
CA THR A 138 -6.72 -0.25 26.20
C THR A 138 -5.92 0.91 25.59
N GLY A 139 -5.52 1.85 26.43
CA GLY A 139 -4.66 2.99 26.00
C GLY A 139 -5.41 4.20 25.45
N TYR A 140 -6.72 4.14 25.34
CA TYR A 140 -7.57 5.22 24.83
C TYR A 140 -8.55 5.73 25.90
N PRO A 141 -9.14 6.93 25.73
CA PRO A 141 -10.25 7.37 26.55
C PRO A 141 -11.45 6.41 26.42
N ASP A 142 -12.27 6.36 27.44
CA ASP A 142 -13.46 5.53 27.45
C ASP A 142 -14.41 5.90 26.31
N ALA A 143 -15.08 4.91 25.74
CA ALA A 143 -15.98 5.04 24.59
C ALA A 143 -15.35 5.55 23.27
N SER A 144 -14.01 5.61 23.16
CA SER A 144 -13.34 6.03 21.92
C SER A 144 -13.74 5.21 20.68
N PHE A 145 -14.13 3.96 20.89
CA PHE A 145 -14.53 3.03 19.83
C PHE A 145 -16.04 2.75 19.81
N ALA A 146 -16.82 3.54 20.54
CA ALA A 146 -18.27 3.47 20.46
C ALA A 146 -18.73 3.72 19.01
N GLY A 147 -19.77 3.01 18.58
CA GLY A 147 -20.31 3.13 17.22
C GLY A 147 -19.57 2.28 16.16
N LEU A 148 -18.47 1.59 16.48
CA LEU A 148 -17.83 0.70 15.49
C LEU A 148 -18.75 -0.43 15.03
N ALA A 149 -19.52 -1.00 15.95
CA ALA A 149 -20.50 -2.04 15.62
C ALA A 149 -21.61 -1.53 14.69
N GLU A 150 -21.90 -0.23 14.73
CA GLU A 150 -22.86 0.49 13.90
C GLU A 150 -22.23 1.09 12.63
N GLY A 151 -20.98 0.77 12.35
CA GLY A 151 -20.29 1.18 11.12
C GLY A 151 -19.56 2.52 11.22
N ALA A 152 -19.20 2.99 12.41
CA ALA A 152 -18.36 4.18 12.56
C ALA A 152 -17.02 4.05 11.83
N ARG A 153 -16.49 5.17 11.37
CA ARG A 153 -15.22 5.29 10.65
C ARG A 153 -14.27 6.12 11.47
N LEU A 154 -13.17 5.54 11.87
CA LEU A 154 -12.23 6.14 12.82
C LEU A 154 -10.85 6.30 12.21
N ALA A 155 -10.28 7.49 12.37
CA ALA A 155 -8.87 7.78 12.15
C ALA A 155 -8.16 7.77 13.51
N VAL A 156 -7.40 6.72 13.78
CA VAL A 156 -6.91 6.41 15.12
C VAL A 156 -5.41 6.63 15.22
N GLY A 157 -4.99 7.47 16.16
CA GLY A 157 -3.60 7.58 16.57
C GLY A 157 -3.19 6.34 17.34
N ALA A 158 -2.08 5.69 16.97
CA ALA A 158 -1.60 4.49 17.64
C ALA A 158 -0.98 4.83 19.01
N VAL A 159 -1.01 3.88 19.95
CA VAL A 159 -0.24 3.96 21.20
C VAL A 159 1.24 3.77 20.88
N PRO A 160 2.09 4.82 20.93
CA PRO A 160 3.42 4.81 20.33
C PRO A 160 4.50 4.28 21.28
N VAL A 161 4.28 3.07 21.83
CA VAL A 161 5.24 2.41 22.73
C VAL A 161 5.26 0.90 22.51
N PRO A 162 6.38 0.22 22.77
CA PRO A 162 6.43 -1.22 22.88
C PRO A 162 5.62 -1.72 24.08
N VAL A 163 4.91 -2.84 23.91
CA VAL A 163 4.08 -3.48 24.92
C VAL A 163 4.55 -4.92 25.09
N ARG A 164 4.70 -5.37 26.35
CA ARG A 164 4.98 -6.75 26.67
C ARG A 164 3.69 -7.52 26.83
N LEU A 165 3.58 -8.62 26.09
CA LEU A 165 2.47 -9.56 26.22
C LEU A 165 2.70 -10.53 27.38
N ASP A 166 1.66 -11.19 27.86
CA ASP A 166 1.75 -12.22 28.92
C ASP A 166 2.65 -13.40 28.51
N SER A 167 2.73 -13.69 27.21
CA SER A 167 3.68 -14.66 26.64
C SER A 167 5.16 -14.28 26.83
N GLY A 168 5.44 -13.06 27.25
CA GLY A 168 6.78 -12.48 27.31
C GLY A 168 7.25 -11.79 26.03
N ALA A 169 6.56 -11.97 24.92
CA ALA A 169 6.90 -11.32 23.65
C ALA A 169 6.60 -9.81 23.70
N TRP A 170 7.39 -9.02 22.97
CA TRP A 170 7.18 -7.59 22.82
C TRP A 170 6.59 -7.27 21.45
N VAL A 171 5.60 -6.39 21.42
CA VAL A 171 4.94 -5.91 20.19
C VAL A 171 4.71 -4.41 20.25
N GLY A 172 4.45 -3.76 19.12
CA GLY A 172 3.99 -2.37 19.11
C GLY A 172 2.58 -2.23 19.71
N GLY A 173 2.32 -1.12 20.42
CA GLY A 173 1.00 -0.87 21.01
C GLY A 173 -0.13 -0.91 19.98
N TRP A 174 0.13 -0.55 18.74
CA TRP A 174 -0.80 -0.66 17.63
C TRP A 174 -1.31 -2.10 17.38
N ALA A 175 -0.42 -3.12 17.56
CA ALA A 175 -0.80 -4.52 17.37
C ALA A 175 -1.77 -4.99 18.45
N VAL A 176 -1.54 -4.54 19.70
CA VAL A 176 -2.47 -4.79 20.82
C VAL A 176 -3.82 -4.15 20.54
N THR A 177 -3.85 -2.88 20.10
CA THR A 177 -5.09 -2.16 19.74
C THR A 177 -5.88 -2.93 18.69
N LEU A 178 -5.24 -3.40 17.60
CA LEU A 178 -5.93 -4.16 16.56
C LEU A 178 -6.42 -5.53 17.05
N ALA A 179 -5.65 -6.21 17.90
CA ALA A 179 -6.05 -7.50 18.46
C ALA A 179 -7.24 -7.37 19.42
N GLU A 180 -7.27 -6.32 20.25
CA GLU A 180 -8.40 -6.01 21.14
C GLU A 180 -9.68 -5.67 20.34
N LEU A 181 -9.58 -4.85 19.30
CA LEU A 181 -10.69 -4.54 18.40
C LEU A 181 -11.23 -5.81 17.69
N ALA A 182 -10.32 -6.67 17.23
CA ALA A 182 -10.70 -7.92 16.58
C ALA A 182 -11.42 -8.88 17.55
N ARG A 183 -10.90 -9.02 18.78
CA ARG A 183 -11.55 -9.80 19.85
C ARG A 183 -12.96 -9.31 20.12
N ASP A 184 -13.15 -8.01 20.29
CA ASP A 184 -14.46 -7.43 20.60
C ASP A 184 -15.44 -7.59 19.41
N THR A 185 -14.92 -7.54 18.18
CA THR A 185 -15.71 -7.84 16.96
C THR A 185 -16.14 -9.29 16.92
N LEU A 186 -15.25 -10.23 17.24
CA LEU A 186 -15.59 -11.66 17.35
C LEU A 186 -16.60 -11.93 18.45
N ALA A 187 -16.45 -11.27 19.61
CA ALA A 187 -17.41 -11.38 20.72
C ALA A 187 -18.82 -10.93 20.33
N ALA A 188 -18.92 -9.99 19.39
CA ALA A 188 -20.18 -9.57 18.78
C ALA A 188 -20.68 -10.53 17.66
N GLY A 189 -20.01 -11.68 17.44
CA GLY A 189 -20.38 -12.66 16.42
C GLY A 189 -20.09 -12.23 14.99
N ARG A 190 -19.15 -11.29 14.76
CA ARG A 190 -18.85 -10.72 13.44
C ARG A 190 -17.39 -10.93 13.04
N ASP A 191 -17.11 -10.90 11.74
CA ASP A 191 -15.78 -11.04 11.18
C ASP A 191 -14.98 -9.73 11.29
N ALA A 192 -13.66 -9.87 11.50
CA ALA A 192 -12.71 -8.76 11.40
C ALA A 192 -11.69 -8.99 10.29
N ILE A 193 -11.44 -7.98 9.46
CA ILE A 193 -10.37 -7.98 8.46
C ILE A 193 -9.31 -6.98 8.87
N LEU A 194 -8.09 -7.47 9.10
CA LEU A 194 -6.95 -6.69 9.54
C LEU A 194 -5.87 -6.69 8.46
N ALA A 195 -5.62 -5.51 7.88
CA ALA A 195 -4.61 -5.32 6.85
C ALA A 195 -3.36 -4.66 7.42
N VAL A 196 -2.21 -5.27 7.17
CA VAL A 196 -0.89 -4.75 7.56
C VAL A 196 0.03 -4.68 6.35
N PRO A 197 1.02 -3.76 6.30
CA PRO A 197 1.88 -3.58 5.14
C PRO A 197 2.68 -4.81 4.76
N ASP A 198 3.41 -5.38 5.73
CA ASP A 198 4.31 -6.50 5.46
C ASP A 198 4.28 -7.59 6.52
N TYR A 199 5.19 -8.56 6.38
CA TYR A 199 5.27 -9.73 7.26
C TYR A 199 5.80 -9.41 8.66
N ARG A 200 6.54 -8.30 8.85
CA ARG A 200 7.06 -7.87 10.15
C ARG A 200 5.93 -7.37 11.03
N ASP A 201 5.05 -6.60 10.44
CA ASP A 201 3.84 -6.12 11.10
C ASP A 201 2.89 -7.29 11.36
N GLN A 202 2.74 -8.17 10.37
CA GLN A 202 1.88 -9.34 10.50
C GLN A 202 2.31 -10.26 11.65
N GLU A 203 3.62 -10.49 11.84
CA GLU A 203 4.14 -11.28 12.97
C GLU A 203 3.78 -10.64 14.32
N GLN A 204 3.90 -9.32 14.45
CA GLN A 204 3.51 -8.62 15.68
C GLN A 204 2.02 -8.77 15.97
N LEU A 205 1.20 -8.59 14.92
CA LEU A 205 -0.25 -8.72 15.05
C LEU A 205 -0.68 -10.14 15.39
N GLU A 206 -0.06 -11.16 14.80
CA GLU A 206 -0.31 -12.57 15.11
C GLU A 206 0.06 -12.91 16.56
N LEU A 207 1.17 -12.37 17.08
CA LEU A 207 1.54 -12.53 18.49
C LEU A 207 0.51 -11.89 19.43
N ALA A 208 0.02 -10.70 19.11
CA ALA A 208 -1.00 -10.01 19.90
C ALA A 208 -2.36 -10.74 19.85
N LEU A 209 -2.75 -11.23 18.67
CA LEU A 209 -3.98 -12.01 18.49
C LEU A 209 -3.92 -13.33 19.27
N ALA A 210 -2.79 -14.02 19.26
CA ALA A 210 -2.63 -15.30 19.97
C ALA A 210 -2.85 -15.18 21.48
N ALA A 211 -2.72 -13.98 22.06
CA ALA A 211 -3.01 -13.73 23.47
C ALA A 211 -4.50 -13.51 23.76
N LEU A 212 -5.32 -13.18 22.76
CA LEU A 212 -6.70 -12.70 22.95
C LEU A 212 -7.77 -13.50 22.17
N VAL A 213 -7.34 -14.24 21.15
CA VAL A 213 -8.27 -14.86 20.17
C VAL A 213 -7.86 -16.33 19.98
N PRO A 214 -8.80 -17.29 19.96
CA PRO A 214 -8.51 -18.68 19.63
C PRO A 214 -7.85 -18.83 18.26
N ALA A 215 -6.85 -19.69 18.15
CA ALA A 215 -6.12 -19.90 16.90
C ALA A 215 -7.03 -20.35 15.73
N GLU A 216 -8.09 -21.09 16.05
CA GLU A 216 -9.11 -21.56 15.09
C GLU A 216 -9.89 -20.40 14.47
N ALA A 217 -10.04 -19.28 15.18
CA ALA A 217 -10.71 -18.09 14.67
C ALA A 217 -9.81 -17.25 13.77
N VAL A 218 -8.48 -17.43 13.78
CA VAL A 218 -7.55 -16.63 12.98
C VAL A 218 -7.29 -17.29 11.64
N VAL A 219 -7.45 -16.53 10.57
CA VAL A 219 -7.10 -16.94 9.19
C VAL A 219 -6.03 -16.01 8.65
N ARG A 220 -4.86 -16.56 8.40
CA ARG A 220 -3.77 -15.85 7.74
C ARG A 220 -3.92 -15.94 6.22
N LEU A 221 -3.90 -14.80 5.53
CA LEU A 221 -4.06 -14.72 4.07
C LEU A 221 -3.05 -13.73 3.47
N ASP A 222 -1.82 -14.18 3.21
CA ASP A 222 -0.74 -13.35 2.70
C ASP A 222 -0.01 -13.93 1.49
N ALA A 223 0.80 -13.10 0.84
CA ALA A 223 1.52 -13.47 -0.39
C ALA A 223 2.72 -14.40 -0.16
N ARG A 224 3.21 -14.58 1.07
CA ARG A 224 4.34 -15.47 1.40
C ARG A 224 3.92 -16.93 1.56
N GLN A 225 2.63 -17.17 1.76
CA GLN A 225 2.11 -18.53 1.83
C GLN A 225 2.30 -19.26 0.50
N LYS A 226 2.61 -20.54 0.57
CA LYS A 226 2.60 -21.43 -0.61
C LYS A 226 1.19 -21.52 -1.18
N GLY A 227 1.07 -21.79 -2.48
CA GLY A 227 -0.23 -21.80 -3.16
C GLY A 227 -1.29 -22.68 -2.50
N ALA A 228 -0.92 -23.85 -1.98
CA ALA A 228 -1.83 -24.74 -1.25
C ALA A 228 -2.31 -24.14 0.08
N GLU A 229 -1.40 -23.56 0.86
CA GLU A 229 -1.69 -22.94 2.15
C GLU A 229 -2.59 -21.72 1.95
N ARG A 230 -2.25 -20.85 0.99
CA ARG A 230 -3.05 -19.67 0.66
C ARG A 230 -4.45 -20.03 0.19
N TYR A 231 -4.58 -21.08 -0.66
CA TYR A 231 -5.90 -21.54 -1.10
C TYR A 231 -6.69 -22.17 0.04
N SER A 232 -6.04 -22.92 0.94
CA SER A 232 -6.68 -23.46 2.16
C SER A 232 -7.19 -22.35 3.08
N ALA A 233 -6.38 -21.32 3.32
CA ALA A 233 -6.78 -20.15 4.10
C ALA A 233 -7.96 -19.41 3.47
N PHE A 234 -7.93 -19.20 2.16
CA PHE A 234 -9.04 -18.59 1.44
C PHE A 234 -10.35 -19.40 1.58
N VAL A 235 -10.26 -20.73 1.42
CA VAL A 235 -11.44 -21.61 1.56
C VAL A 235 -12.00 -21.57 2.99
N ARG A 236 -11.14 -21.42 4.01
CA ARG A 236 -11.60 -21.20 5.39
C ARG A 236 -12.38 -19.90 5.58
N CYS A 237 -12.12 -18.86 4.77
CA CYS A 237 -12.94 -17.64 4.80
C CYS A 237 -14.38 -17.88 4.32
N LEU A 238 -14.66 -18.97 3.60
CA LEU A 238 -16.00 -19.37 3.15
C LEU A 238 -16.78 -20.19 4.19
N ASP A 239 -16.13 -20.60 5.29
CA ASP A 239 -16.78 -21.39 6.34
C ASP A 239 -17.71 -20.51 7.19
N PRO A 240 -18.76 -21.04 7.80
CA PRO A 240 -19.62 -20.30 8.72
C PRO A 240 -18.90 -19.94 10.03
N GLY A 241 -19.38 -18.90 10.70
CA GLY A 241 -18.88 -18.44 11.99
C GLY A 241 -17.88 -17.30 11.91
N PRO A 242 -17.75 -16.51 12.99
CA PRO A 242 -16.91 -15.33 13.02
C PRO A 242 -15.41 -15.68 13.01
N ARG A 243 -14.63 -14.85 12.35
CA ARG A 243 -13.18 -15.00 12.26
C ARG A 243 -12.43 -13.69 12.11
N VAL A 244 -11.13 -13.72 12.43
CA VAL A 244 -10.18 -12.65 12.13
C VAL A 244 -9.36 -13.06 10.93
N VAL A 245 -9.47 -12.31 9.84
CA VAL A 245 -8.65 -12.52 8.64
C VAL A 245 -7.53 -11.50 8.62
N VAL A 246 -6.28 -11.98 8.71
CA VAL A 246 -5.08 -11.14 8.77
C VAL A 246 -4.26 -11.31 7.51
N GLY A 247 -3.74 -10.22 6.98
CA GLY A 247 -2.85 -10.27 5.82
C GLY A 247 -2.44 -8.91 5.29
N ASN A 248 -1.90 -8.92 4.08
CA ASN A 248 -1.48 -7.69 3.41
C ASN A 248 -2.65 -7.10 2.59
N ARG A 249 -2.39 -6.12 1.72
CA ARG A 249 -3.42 -5.40 0.95
C ARG A 249 -4.51 -6.28 0.32
N SER A 250 -4.19 -7.49 -0.13
CA SER A 250 -5.18 -8.40 -0.75
C SER A 250 -6.18 -8.99 0.24
N VAL A 251 -5.92 -8.94 1.54
CA VAL A 251 -6.85 -9.45 2.57
C VAL A 251 -8.19 -8.69 2.55
N LEU A 252 -8.18 -7.45 2.09
CA LEU A 252 -9.37 -6.63 1.96
C LEU A 252 -10.43 -7.20 1.00
N TYR A 253 -10.06 -8.17 0.17
CA TYR A 253 -10.97 -8.90 -0.72
C TYR A 253 -11.41 -10.27 -0.15
N ALA A 254 -10.98 -10.65 1.06
CA ALA A 254 -11.34 -11.95 1.65
C ALA A 254 -12.86 -12.07 1.80
N PRO A 255 -13.48 -13.22 1.47
CA PRO A 255 -14.91 -13.45 1.70
C PRO A 255 -15.27 -13.29 3.18
N SER A 256 -16.43 -12.69 3.44
CA SER A 256 -16.99 -12.55 4.79
C SER A 256 -18.51 -12.39 4.69
N SER A 257 -19.25 -13.22 5.39
CA SER A 257 -20.71 -13.17 5.43
C SER A 257 -21.27 -12.20 6.47
N ALA A 258 -20.47 -11.84 7.47
CA ALA A 258 -20.89 -11.00 8.60
C ALA A 258 -19.78 -10.03 9.02
N LEU A 259 -19.26 -9.24 8.07
CA LEU A 259 -18.17 -8.32 8.32
C LEU A 259 -18.57 -7.24 9.34
N GLY A 260 -17.80 -7.15 10.45
CA GLY A 260 -18.00 -6.18 11.52
C GLY A 260 -16.92 -5.11 11.58
N LEU A 261 -15.69 -5.46 11.20
CA LEU A 261 -14.55 -4.55 11.29
C LEU A 261 -13.63 -4.68 10.06
N ILE A 262 -13.21 -3.54 9.55
CA ILE A 262 -12.09 -3.40 8.62
C ILE A 262 -11.06 -2.50 9.30
N ALA A 263 -9.83 -2.97 9.49
CA ALA A 263 -8.79 -2.16 10.09
C ALA A 263 -7.49 -2.23 9.27
N LEU A 264 -6.86 -1.07 9.08
CA LEU A 264 -5.57 -0.92 8.42
C LEU A 264 -4.56 -0.32 9.40
N TRP A 265 -3.40 -0.94 9.48
CA TRP A 265 -2.23 -0.39 10.15
C TRP A 265 -1.36 0.36 9.15
N ASP A 266 -1.01 1.61 9.47
CA ASP A 266 -0.05 2.45 8.72
C ASP A 266 -0.41 2.58 7.23
N ASP A 267 -1.61 3.11 6.94
CA ASP A 267 -2.19 3.24 5.60
C ASP A 267 -1.32 4.00 4.60
N GLY A 268 -0.34 4.76 5.08
CA GLY A 268 0.66 5.46 4.28
C GLY A 268 1.82 4.60 3.78
N ASP A 269 1.89 3.33 4.15
CA ASP A 269 2.99 2.48 3.68
C ASP A 269 2.85 2.19 2.17
N PRO A 270 3.94 2.37 1.38
CA PRO A 270 3.91 2.13 -0.07
C PRO A 270 3.48 0.73 -0.48
N LEU A 271 3.62 -0.27 0.41
CA LEU A 271 3.19 -1.65 0.14
C LEU A 271 1.67 -1.79 0.01
N PHE A 272 0.89 -0.81 0.44
CA PHE A 272 -0.56 -0.79 0.24
C PHE A 272 -0.99 -0.34 -1.17
N ALA A 273 -0.09 0.25 -1.95
CA ALA A 273 -0.34 0.51 -3.37
C ALA A 273 -0.22 -0.79 -4.19
N GLU A 274 -1.23 -1.11 -5.00
CA GLU A 274 -1.17 -2.27 -5.90
C GLU A 274 -0.31 -1.93 -7.13
N PRO A 275 0.80 -2.64 -7.38
CA PRO A 275 1.71 -2.32 -8.50
C PRO A 275 1.18 -2.75 -9.86
N LEU A 276 0.16 -3.60 -9.90
CA LEU A 276 -0.46 -4.10 -11.13
C LEU A 276 -1.87 -3.53 -11.31
N ALA A 277 -2.41 -3.63 -12.52
CA ALA A 277 -3.80 -3.23 -12.74
C ALA A 277 -4.73 -3.99 -11.76
N PRO A 278 -5.69 -3.32 -11.17
CA PRO A 278 -6.19 -1.96 -11.45
C PRO A 278 -5.49 -0.83 -10.68
N TYR A 279 -4.33 -1.06 -10.04
CA TYR A 279 -3.53 -0.08 -9.30
C TYR A 279 -4.25 0.53 -8.08
N ALA A 280 -5.24 -0.15 -7.54
CA ALA A 280 -6.02 0.36 -6.42
C ALA A 280 -5.18 0.38 -5.12
N HIS A 281 -5.27 1.47 -4.37
CA HIS A 281 -4.67 1.54 -3.04
C HIS A 281 -5.55 0.82 -2.01
N ALA A 282 -4.94 0.10 -1.04
CA ALA A 282 -5.68 -0.66 -0.02
C ALA A 282 -6.67 0.19 0.77
N ARG A 283 -6.33 1.43 1.13
CA ARG A 283 -7.25 2.36 1.77
C ARG A 283 -8.50 2.60 0.94
N ASP A 284 -8.38 2.80 -0.37
CA ASP A 284 -9.53 3.01 -1.24
C ASP A 284 -10.41 1.76 -1.34
N VAL A 285 -9.79 0.58 -1.36
CA VAL A 285 -10.52 -0.70 -1.30
C VAL A 285 -11.28 -0.82 0.02
N ALA A 286 -10.65 -0.47 1.15
CA ALA A 286 -11.28 -0.50 2.47
C ALA A 286 -12.47 0.45 2.56
N LEU A 287 -12.37 1.66 1.99
CA LEU A 287 -13.47 2.64 1.91
C LEU A 287 -14.66 2.09 1.11
N VAL A 288 -14.39 1.53 -0.08
CA VAL A 288 -15.44 0.92 -0.91
C VAL A 288 -16.11 -0.26 -0.19
N ARG A 289 -15.30 -1.10 0.47
CA ARG A 289 -15.81 -2.27 1.20
C ARG A 289 -16.62 -1.86 2.43
N GLN A 290 -16.16 -0.85 3.16
CA GLN A 290 -16.88 -0.30 4.30
C GLN A 290 -18.26 0.24 3.88
N GLU A 291 -18.30 1.03 2.81
CA GLU A 291 -19.57 1.56 2.27
C GLU A 291 -20.53 0.44 1.85
N GLN A 292 -20.01 -0.65 1.29
CA GLN A 292 -20.79 -1.80 0.84
C GLN A 292 -21.33 -2.64 2.00
N SER A 293 -20.53 -2.85 3.05
CA SER A 293 -20.84 -3.77 4.15
C SER A 293 -21.45 -3.09 5.37
N GLY A 294 -21.27 -1.79 5.54
CA GLY A 294 -21.62 -1.07 6.76
C GLY A 294 -20.75 -1.44 7.97
N ALA A 295 -19.62 -2.14 7.77
CA ALA A 295 -18.71 -2.50 8.85
C ALA A 295 -18.03 -1.27 9.47
N GLY A 296 -17.57 -1.36 10.71
CA GLY A 296 -16.69 -0.37 11.30
C GLY A 296 -15.38 -0.28 10.53
N LEU A 297 -14.82 0.93 10.39
CA LEU A 297 -13.54 1.16 9.74
C LEU A 297 -12.57 1.82 10.70
N VAL A 298 -11.36 1.27 10.80
CA VAL A 298 -10.26 1.83 11.58
C VAL A 298 -9.04 2.03 10.68
N LEU A 299 -8.61 3.29 10.57
CA LEU A 299 -7.35 3.66 9.95
C LEU A 299 -6.39 4.05 11.06
N LEU A 300 -5.51 3.12 11.45
CA LEU A 300 -4.62 3.23 12.61
C LEU A 300 -3.19 3.54 12.17
N GLY A 301 -2.55 4.51 12.80
CA GLY A 301 -1.14 4.83 12.52
C GLY A 301 -0.51 5.72 13.60
N ASN A 302 0.83 5.71 13.71
CA ASN A 302 1.55 6.70 14.51
C ASN A 302 1.47 8.11 13.89
N THR A 303 1.29 8.15 12.58
CA THR A 303 1.01 9.36 11.79
C THR A 303 0.00 8.96 10.73
N ARG A 304 -1.15 9.63 10.68
CA ARG A 304 -2.12 9.42 9.58
C ARG A 304 -1.58 10.03 8.27
N THR A 305 -2.16 9.66 7.15
CA THR A 305 -1.84 10.26 5.84
C THR A 305 -2.63 11.55 5.64
N VAL A 306 -2.21 12.40 4.68
CA VAL A 306 -2.99 13.59 4.27
C VAL A 306 -4.34 13.18 3.69
N GLU A 307 -4.43 12.01 3.06
CA GLU A 307 -5.70 11.43 2.59
C GLU A 307 -6.64 11.11 3.76
N VAL A 308 -6.12 10.55 4.85
CA VAL A 308 -6.93 10.28 6.06
C VAL A 308 -7.29 11.58 6.76
N GLU A 309 -6.38 12.58 6.81
CA GLU A 309 -6.70 13.92 7.32
C GLU A 309 -7.85 14.56 6.53
N ARG A 310 -7.85 14.39 5.19
CA ARG A 310 -8.98 14.85 4.38
C ARG A 310 -10.30 14.19 4.76
N LEU A 311 -10.30 12.89 5.05
CA LEU A 311 -11.50 12.17 5.48
C LEU A 311 -12.01 12.70 6.84
N VAL A 312 -11.10 13.06 7.74
CA VAL A 312 -11.45 13.69 9.03
C VAL A 312 -12.03 15.10 8.81
N GLU A 313 -11.38 15.91 7.98
CA GLU A 313 -11.79 17.30 7.74
C GLU A 313 -13.19 17.41 7.10
N ILE A 314 -13.53 16.48 6.19
CA ILE A 314 -14.88 16.45 5.57
C ILE A 314 -15.93 15.74 6.44
N GLY A 315 -15.58 15.33 7.67
CA GLY A 315 -16.48 14.63 8.59
C GLY A 315 -16.83 13.18 8.21
N PHE A 316 -16.06 12.58 7.28
CA PHE A 316 -16.25 11.18 6.88
C PHE A 316 -15.69 10.20 7.91
N ALA A 317 -14.61 10.56 8.60
CA ALA A 317 -14.01 9.79 9.68
C ALA A 317 -13.86 10.66 10.94
N THR A 318 -14.01 10.03 12.11
CA THR A 318 -13.82 10.68 13.41
C THR A 318 -12.40 10.42 13.91
N GLU A 319 -11.75 11.47 14.42
CA GLU A 319 -10.43 11.37 15.01
C GLU A 319 -10.49 10.74 16.41
N VAL A 320 -9.59 9.79 16.67
CA VAL A 320 -9.41 9.15 17.98
C VAL A 320 -7.93 9.17 18.33
N GLU A 321 -7.60 9.76 19.47
CA GLU A 321 -6.22 9.85 19.95
C GLU A 321 -6.01 9.02 21.22
N PRO A 322 -4.82 8.38 21.39
CA PRO A 322 -4.49 7.67 22.61
C PRO A 322 -4.30 8.62 23.79
N ARG A 323 -4.38 8.10 25.02
CA ARG A 323 -4.09 8.88 26.24
C ARG A 323 -2.67 9.47 26.17
N PRO A 324 -2.47 10.75 26.49
CA PRO A 324 -1.21 11.47 26.22
C PRO A 324 0.02 11.01 27.02
N SER A 325 -0.16 10.15 28.01
CA SER A 325 0.88 9.74 28.97
C SER A 325 2.04 8.91 28.41
N ARG A 326 2.04 8.53 27.13
CA ARG A 326 3.00 7.59 26.54
C ARG A 326 3.63 8.08 25.23
N ARG A 327 3.85 9.38 25.08
CA ARG A 327 4.47 9.95 23.87
C ARG A 327 5.99 9.77 23.88
N PRO A 328 6.64 9.46 22.74
CA PRO A 328 8.09 9.46 22.61
C PRO A 328 8.69 10.83 22.93
N HIS A 329 9.87 10.85 23.57
CA HIS A 329 10.61 12.06 23.88
C HIS A 329 11.52 12.43 22.70
N VAL A 330 11.02 13.22 21.75
CA VAL A 330 11.77 13.61 20.54
C VAL A 330 12.47 14.95 20.72
N VAL A 331 13.78 14.97 20.42
CA VAL A 331 14.65 16.14 20.53
C VAL A 331 15.23 16.47 19.15
N PRO A 332 14.76 17.56 18.49
CA PRO A 332 15.38 18.05 17.26
C PRO A 332 16.74 18.68 17.56
N THR A 333 17.80 18.24 16.85
CA THR A 333 19.16 18.74 17.08
C THR A 333 19.51 19.97 16.24
N ALA A 334 18.74 20.30 15.20
CA ALA A 334 19.05 21.42 14.31
C ALA A 334 19.13 22.80 15.01
N GLN A 335 18.40 23.00 16.09
CA GLN A 335 18.46 24.27 16.88
C GLN A 335 19.75 24.37 17.71
N GLN A 336 20.40 23.25 18.03
CA GLN A 336 21.64 23.22 18.79
C GLN A 336 22.85 23.53 17.89
N TRP A 337 22.72 23.36 16.57
CA TRP A 337 23.77 23.61 15.58
C TRP A 337 24.10 25.09 15.38
N ALA A 338 23.17 25.98 15.67
CA ALA A 338 23.39 27.42 15.57
C ALA A 338 24.50 27.93 16.52
N ALA A 339 24.93 27.08 17.47
CA ALA A 339 25.95 27.41 18.46
C ALA A 339 27.34 26.86 18.13
N ASP A 340 27.50 25.91 17.20
CA ASP A 340 28.79 25.27 16.88
C ASP A 340 28.87 24.84 15.40
N GLU A 341 29.67 25.59 14.61
CA GLU A 341 29.85 25.35 13.16
C GLU A 341 30.47 23.97 12.85
N HIS A 342 31.27 23.41 13.75
CA HIS A 342 31.87 22.09 13.59
C HIS A 342 30.88 20.95 13.73
N ASP A 343 29.89 21.07 14.60
CA ASP A 343 28.81 20.10 14.77
C ASP A 343 27.85 20.10 13.56
N ALA A 344 27.69 21.25 12.89
CA ALA A 344 26.83 21.36 11.71
C ALA A 344 27.36 20.54 10.50
N ALA A 345 28.66 20.31 10.40
CA ALA A 345 29.29 19.51 9.35
C ALA A 345 29.31 18.00 9.66
N ALA A 346 29.09 17.62 10.90
CA ALA A 346 29.13 16.23 11.34
C ALA A 346 27.79 15.51 11.03
N ARG A 347 27.86 14.29 10.47
CA ARG A 347 26.66 13.48 10.22
C ARG A 347 25.91 13.12 11.52
N ILE A 348 26.67 13.00 12.62
CA ILE A 348 26.13 12.79 13.96
C ILE A 348 26.69 13.91 14.85
N PRO A 349 25.84 14.84 15.30
CA PRO A 349 26.25 15.89 16.23
C PRO A 349 26.80 15.33 17.55
N SER A 350 27.68 16.07 18.19
CA SER A 350 28.30 15.66 19.47
C SER A 350 27.27 15.38 20.58
N SER A 351 26.16 16.12 20.58
CA SER A 351 25.04 15.87 21.49
C SER A 351 24.38 14.51 21.24
N ALA A 352 24.08 14.19 19.98
CA ALA A 352 23.47 12.91 19.59
C ALA A 352 24.41 11.72 19.86
N TRP A 353 25.72 11.92 19.61
CA TRP A 353 26.73 10.92 19.90
C TRP A 353 26.81 10.61 21.41
N ARG A 354 26.83 11.63 22.27
CA ARG A 354 26.88 11.46 23.74
C ARG A 354 25.67 10.71 24.27
N GLU A 355 24.46 11.05 23.83
CA GLU A 355 23.25 10.36 24.24
C GLU A 355 23.24 8.89 23.76
N ALA A 356 23.65 8.63 22.53
CA ALA A 356 23.77 7.28 22.02
C ALA A 356 24.81 6.45 22.81
N ARG A 357 25.97 7.04 23.12
CA ARG A 357 27.02 6.38 23.89
C ARG A 357 26.54 6.01 25.30
N LYS A 358 25.88 6.93 25.99
CA LYS A 358 25.29 6.70 27.31
C LYS A 358 24.22 5.59 27.26
N ALA A 359 23.35 5.61 26.25
CA ALA A 359 22.30 4.63 26.08
C ALA A 359 22.85 3.21 25.81
N LEU A 360 23.95 3.12 25.02
CA LEU A 360 24.62 1.85 24.72
C LEU A 360 25.18 1.14 25.95
N ASP A 361 25.45 1.84 27.06
CA ASP A 361 25.90 1.20 28.32
C ASP A 361 24.75 0.42 28.97
N SER A 362 23.51 0.69 28.61
CA SER A 362 22.32 0.10 29.23
C SER A 362 21.54 -0.85 28.31
N GLY A 363 21.65 -0.72 26.98
CA GLY A 363 20.91 -1.55 26.05
C GLY A 363 21.04 -1.14 24.59
N PRO A 364 20.15 -1.62 23.70
CA PRO A 364 20.24 -1.38 22.28
C PRO A 364 19.90 0.07 21.90
N VAL A 365 20.62 0.61 20.91
CA VAL A 365 20.41 1.93 20.33
C VAL A 365 20.10 1.78 18.84
N LEU A 366 18.97 2.34 18.40
CA LEU A 366 18.57 2.36 16.99
C LEU A 366 19.16 3.58 16.27
N VAL A 367 19.72 3.33 15.12
CA VAL A 367 20.11 4.37 14.14
C VAL A 367 19.35 4.12 12.85
N GLN A 368 18.27 4.88 12.65
CA GLN A 368 17.54 4.86 11.39
C GLN A 368 18.29 5.70 10.35
N VAL A 369 18.49 5.13 9.16
CA VAL A 369 19.13 5.81 8.03
C VAL A 369 18.23 5.83 6.81
N ALA A 370 18.42 6.82 5.94
CA ALA A 370 17.71 6.85 4.68
C ALA A 370 17.98 5.57 3.88
N ARG A 371 16.92 4.97 3.32
CA ARG A 371 17.09 3.87 2.36
C ARG A 371 17.83 4.44 1.14
N PRO A 372 18.90 3.81 0.63
CA PRO A 372 19.40 4.18 -0.69
C PRO A 372 18.26 3.92 -1.69
N GLY A 373 17.67 5.02 -2.18
CA GLY A 373 16.63 4.91 -3.21
C GLY A 373 17.24 4.43 -4.53
N TYR A 374 16.39 3.98 -5.46
CA TYR A 374 16.74 3.68 -6.86
C TYR A 374 17.22 4.91 -7.67
N ALA A 375 17.34 6.08 -7.05
CA ALA A 375 18.02 7.25 -7.58
C ALA A 375 19.16 7.61 -6.62
N PRO A 376 20.32 6.96 -6.70
CA PRO A 376 21.47 7.45 -5.98
C PRO A 376 21.72 8.88 -6.43
N VAL A 377 21.77 9.80 -5.47
CA VAL A 377 22.13 11.19 -5.74
C VAL A 377 23.47 11.16 -6.45
N VAL A 378 23.54 11.81 -7.60
CA VAL A 378 24.77 11.93 -8.37
C VAL A 378 25.45 13.21 -7.94
N ALA A 379 26.74 13.14 -7.70
CA ALA A 379 27.56 14.30 -7.32
C ALA A 379 28.79 14.41 -8.21
N CYS A 380 29.39 15.61 -8.26
CA CYS A 380 30.66 15.81 -8.90
C CYS A 380 31.76 14.91 -8.28
N ALA A 381 32.48 14.19 -9.09
CA ALA A 381 33.56 13.32 -8.61
C ALA A 381 34.70 14.12 -7.95
N ARG A 382 34.93 15.40 -8.36
CA ARG A 382 35.99 16.25 -7.89
C ARG A 382 35.63 17.04 -6.62
N CYS A 383 34.60 17.89 -6.66
CA CYS A 383 34.25 18.78 -5.55
C CYS A 383 33.15 18.25 -4.64
N ARG A 384 32.53 17.10 -4.98
CA ARG A 384 31.48 16.43 -4.23
C ARG A 384 30.13 17.18 -4.15
N THR A 385 30.00 18.34 -4.79
CA THR A 385 28.75 19.07 -4.90
C THR A 385 27.70 18.20 -5.61
N VAL A 386 26.45 18.19 -5.11
CA VAL A 386 25.33 17.49 -5.74
C VAL A 386 25.18 17.96 -7.18
N ALA A 387 25.11 17.01 -8.10
CA ALA A 387 25.01 17.33 -9.52
C ALA A 387 23.59 17.79 -9.86
N ARG A 388 23.52 18.93 -10.55
CA ARG A 388 22.28 19.50 -11.06
C ARG A 388 22.28 19.49 -12.58
N CYS A 389 21.10 19.40 -13.16
CA CYS A 389 20.91 19.44 -14.61
C CYS A 389 21.35 20.79 -15.17
N ASN A 390 22.22 20.79 -16.19
CA ASN A 390 22.69 22.03 -16.81
C ASN A 390 21.58 22.80 -17.55
N ARG A 391 20.46 22.15 -17.85
CA ARG A 391 19.33 22.76 -18.56
C ARG A 391 18.30 23.40 -17.62
N CYS A 392 17.87 22.70 -16.56
CA CYS A 392 16.76 23.14 -15.70
C CYS A 392 17.12 23.18 -14.20
N GLN A 393 18.38 22.91 -13.84
CA GLN A 393 18.85 22.82 -12.46
C GLN A 393 18.16 21.75 -11.59
N GLY A 394 17.36 20.87 -12.21
CA GLY A 394 16.75 19.72 -11.55
C GLY A 394 17.76 18.69 -11.06
N PRO A 395 17.40 17.80 -10.14
CA PRO A 395 18.30 16.80 -9.59
C PRO A 395 18.67 15.77 -10.67
N LEU A 396 19.96 15.40 -10.69
CA LEU A 396 20.43 14.27 -11.49
C LEU A 396 20.41 12.99 -10.66
N GLY A 397 19.86 11.93 -11.24
CA GLY A 397 19.79 10.60 -10.64
C GLY A 397 20.05 9.49 -11.65
N VAL A 398 20.29 8.27 -11.16
CA VAL A 398 20.37 7.05 -11.96
C VAL A 398 19.18 6.16 -11.59
N HIS A 399 18.33 5.85 -12.55
CA HIS A 399 17.04 5.17 -12.33
C HIS A 399 17.11 3.65 -12.46
N SER A 400 18.24 3.10 -12.95
CA SER A 400 18.47 1.66 -13.05
C SER A 400 19.94 1.31 -12.83
N GLU A 401 20.22 0.09 -12.44
CA GLU A 401 21.60 -0.40 -12.30
C GLU A 401 22.33 -0.32 -13.66
N GLY A 402 23.45 0.41 -13.72
CA GLY A 402 24.17 0.68 -14.96
C GLY A 402 23.54 1.74 -15.89
N GLY A 403 22.44 2.37 -15.48
CA GLY A 403 21.78 3.43 -16.23
C GLY A 403 22.62 4.71 -16.31
N ARG A 404 22.35 5.55 -17.33
CA ARG A 404 22.98 6.88 -17.44
C ARG A 404 22.28 7.87 -16.51
N PRO A 405 23.03 8.79 -15.86
CA PRO A 405 22.42 9.85 -15.07
C PRO A 405 21.46 10.68 -15.92
N SER A 406 20.25 10.89 -15.43
CA SER A 406 19.23 11.72 -16.08
C SER A 406 18.57 12.67 -15.09
N CYS A 407 17.98 13.74 -15.59
CA CYS A 407 17.33 14.74 -14.76
C CYS A 407 15.92 14.28 -14.34
N GLY A 408 15.63 14.34 -13.05
CA GLY A 408 14.30 14.01 -12.50
C GLY A 408 13.20 14.96 -12.98
N TRP A 409 13.52 16.21 -13.36
CA TRP A 409 12.52 17.18 -13.81
C TRP A 409 12.26 17.14 -15.32
N CYS A 410 13.32 17.26 -16.13
CA CYS A 410 13.16 17.41 -17.57
C CYS A 410 13.53 16.15 -18.38
N GLY A 411 13.92 15.06 -17.73
CA GLY A 411 14.28 13.79 -18.38
C GLY A 411 15.60 13.83 -19.17
N LEU A 412 16.33 14.98 -19.21
CA LEU A 412 17.56 15.11 -19.99
C LEU A 412 18.62 14.15 -19.46
N ILE A 413 19.18 13.32 -20.35
CA ILE A 413 20.34 12.48 -20.02
C ILE A 413 21.57 13.36 -19.88
N ALA A 414 22.30 13.24 -18.77
CA ALA A 414 23.47 14.03 -18.45
C ALA A 414 24.74 13.52 -19.18
N ALA A 415 24.69 13.45 -20.52
CA ALA A 415 25.80 12.97 -21.33
C ALA A 415 27.00 13.93 -21.30
N ASP A 416 26.72 15.24 -21.38
CA ASP A 416 27.73 16.31 -21.44
C ASP A 416 27.64 17.19 -20.18
N TRP A 417 27.45 16.57 -19.03
CA TRP A 417 27.28 17.29 -17.77
C TRP A 417 28.63 17.92 -17.33
N THR A 418 28.56 19.17 -16.87
CA THR A 418 29.67 19.91 -16.31
C THR A 418 29.29 20.47 -14.95
N CYS A 419 30.16 20.34 -13.97
CA CYS A 419 29.94 20.86 -12.63
C CYS A 419 29.91 22.38 -12.61
N SER A 420 28.86 22.99 -12.07
CA SER A 420 28.71 24.45 -11.95
C SER A 420 29.69 25.08 -10.95
N VAL A 421 30.38 24.28 -10.12
CA VAL A 421 31.30 24.76 -9.08
C VAL A 421 32.78 24.62 -9.47
N CYS A 422 33.16 23.51 -10.12
CA CYS A 422 34.56 23.22 -10.41
C CYS A 422 34.82 22.78 -11.84
N GLU A 423 33.83 22.87 -12.72
CA GLU A 423 33.89 22.56 -14.16
C GLU A 423 34.31 21.13 -14.52
N ALA A 424 34.43 20.25 -13.54
CA ALA A 424 34.70 18.83 -13.78
C ALA A 424 33.52 18.15 -14.45
N THR A 425 33.80 17.19 -15.34
CA THR A 425 32.75 16.45 -16.11
C THR A 425 32.43 15.08 -15.53
N ALA A 426 33.25 14.57 -14.60
CA ALA A 426 33.08 13.26 -14.01
C ALA A 426 32.01 13.28 -12.90
N LEU A 427 31.06 12.37 -13.01
CA LEU A 427 30.00 12.13 -12.02
C LEU A 427 30.33 10.89 -11.17
N ARG A 428 29.98 10.96 -9.89
CA ARG A 428 30.04 9.83 -8.97
C ARG A 428 28.67 9.55 -8.40
N LEU A 429 28.33 8.29 -8.22
CA LEU A 429 27.17 7.87 -7.46
C LEU A 429 27.44 8.10 -5.97
N VAL A 430 26.54 8.81 -5.29
CA VAL A 430 26.59 8.96 -3.84
C VAL A 430 25.68 7.89 -3.24
N SER A 431 26.19 6.66 -3.15
CA SER A 431 25.54 5.56 -2.45
C SER A 431 26.01 5.55 -0.99
N LEU A 432 25.11 5.84 -0.06
CA LEU A 432 25.32 5.62 1.37
C LEU A 432 24.33 4.54 1.82
N GLY A 433 24.67 3.27 1.60
CA GLY A 433 23.92 2.13 2.13
C GLY A 433 24.12 1.96 3.64
N ALA A 434 23.21 1.22 4.29
CA ALA A 434 23.30 0.88 5.73
C ALA A 434 24.65 0.23 6.11
N GLY A 435 25.24 -0.56 5.22
CA GLY A 435 26.54 -1.19 5.44
C GLY A 435 27.68 -0.18 5.64
N ARG A 436 27.79 0.83 4.75
CA ARG A 436 28.83 1.88 4.89
C ARG A 436 28.61 2.75 6.13
N THR A 437 27.34 3.03 6.45
CA THR A 437 27.00 3.72 7.69
C THR A 437 27.40 2.90 8.91
N ALA A 438 27.19 1.57 8.88
CA ALA A 438 27.62 0.70 9.96
C ALA A 438 29.13 0.70 10.18
N GLU A 439 29.94 0.75 9.10
CA GLU A 439 31.40 0.88 9.19
C GLU A 439 31.83 2.23 9.78
N GLU A 440 31.19 3.33 9.37
CA GLU A 440 31.44 4.66 9.91
C GLU A 440 31.09 4.74 11.39
N LEU A 441 29.92 4.17 11.77
CA LEU A 441 29.44 4.13 13.16
C LEU A 441 30.28 3.18 14.03
N GLY A 442 30.72 2.04 13.50
CA GLY A 442 31.61 1.13 14.22
C GLY A 442 32.93 1.81 14.63
N ARG A 443 33.43 2.75 13.81
CA ARG A 443 34.58 3.58 14.15
C ARG A 443 34.24 4.68 15.17
N ALA A 444 33.04 5.24 15.09
CA ALA A 444 32.58 6.28 16.03
C ALA A 444 32.23 5.71 17.43
N PHE A 445 31.87 4.42 17.52
CA PHE A 445 31.52 3.71 18.77
C PHE A 445 32.42 2.49 18.98
N PRO A 446 33.72 2.67 19.32
CA PRO A 446 34.65 1.56 19.49
C PRO A 446 34.15 0.58 20.58
N GLY A 447 34.22 -0.72 20.25
CA GLY A 447 33.78 -1.79 21.14
C GLY A 447 32.28 -2.08 21.15
N ALA A 448 31.46 -1.30 20.45
CA ALA A 448 30.03 -1.59 20.34
C ALA A 448 29.77 -2.73 19.33
N LYS A 449 28.88 -3.65 19.67
CA LYS A 449 28.34 -4.65 18.74
C LYS A 449 27.46 -3.91 17.72
N VAL A 450 27.82 -3.94 16.43
CA VAL A 450 27.03 -3.31 15.36
C VAL A 450 26.18 -4.35 14.65
N ILE A 451 24.86 -4.11 14.57
CA ILE A 451 23.89 -4.94 13.86
C ILE A 451 23.32 -4.13 12.70
N VAL A 452 23.32 -4.70 11.51
CA VAL A 452 22.73 -4.06 10.32
C VAL A 452 21.45 -4.77 9.93
N ALA A 453 20.36 -4.00 9.87
CA ALA A 453 19.04 -4.45 9.43
C ALA A 453 18.60 -3.71 8.16
N ASP A 454 18.42 -4.43 7.08
CA ASP A 454 17.97 -3.90 5.80
C ASP A 454 17.13 -4.95 5.04
N GLY A 455 16.69 -4.62 3.82
CA GLY A 455 15.89 -5.54 3.01
C GLY A 455 16.59 -6.84 2.61
N GLN A 456 17.93 -6.88 2.63
CA GLN A 456 18.71 -8.08 2.32
C GLN A 456 19.10 -8.87 3.58
N ARG A 457 19.18 -8.18 4.73
CA ARG A 457 19.53 -8.74 6.04
C ARG A 457 18.39 -8.45 7.03
N PRO A 458 17.27 -9.16 6.93
CA PRO A 458 16.14 -8.94 7.81
C PRO A 458 16.48 -9.43 9.23
N VAL A 459 16.34 -8.53 10.18
CA VAL A 459 16.36 -8.82 11.62
C VAL A 459 15.00 -8.45 12.16
N LEU A 460 14.30 -9.33 12.84
CA LEU A 460 12.93 -9.09 13.33
C LEU A 460 12.94 -8.60 14.77
N THR A 461 13.71 -9.24 15.62
CA THR A 461 13.76 -8.96 17.06
C THR A 461 15.19 -8.95 17.58
N LEU A 462 15.39 -8.26 18.69
CA LEU A 462 16.66 -8.16 19.40
C LEU A 462 16.41 -8.25 20.90
N PRO A 463 17.32 -8.90 21.68
CA PRO A 463 17.26 -8.86 23.12
C PRO A 463 17.59 -7.44 23.64
N ASP A 464 17.23 -7.15 24.90
CA ASP A 464 17.61 -5.92 25.61
C ASP A 464 19.09 -5.98 26.04
N GLU A 465 19.98 -6.00 25.06
CA GLU A 465 21.44 -6.05 25.24
C GLU A 465 22.11 -4.89 24.48
N PRO A 466 23.25 -4.38 24.99
CA PRO A 466 24.01 -3.33 24.31
C PRO A 466 24.37 -3.68 22.89
N ALA A 467 23.80 -2.95 21.94
CA ALA A 467 24.07 -3.07 20.51
C ALA A 467 23.72 -1.77 19.76
N LEU A 468 24.52 -1.40 18.79
CA LEU A 468 24.23 -0.33 17.86
C LEU A 468 23.53 -0.92 16.63
N VAL A 469 22.25 -0.63 16.47
CA VAL A 469 21.41 -1.19 15.39
C VAL A 469 21.26 -0.18 14.29
N VAL A 470 21.86 -0.42 13.14
CA VAL A 470 21.75 0.44 11.95
C VAL A 470 20.70 -0.13 11.03
N ALA A 471 19.57 0.55 10.92
CA ALA A 471 18.43 0.08 10.12
C ALA A 471 18.06 1.06 9.01
N THR A 472 17.68 0.52 7.85
CA THR A 472 16.99 1.32 6.82
C THR A 472 15.50 1.44 7.17
N ARG A 473 14.86 2.54 6.74
CA ARG A 473 13.42 2.77 6.93
C ARG A 473 12.58 1.53 6.63
N GLY A 474 11.71 1.14 7.57
CA GLY A 474 10.84 -0.02 7.47
C GLY A 474 11.55 -1.36 7.61
N ALA A 475 12.81 -1.36 8.06
CA ALA A 475 13.56 -2.58 8.40
C ALA A 475 14.02 -2.60 9.85
N GLU A 476 13.57 -1.67 10.68
CA GLU A 476 13.91 -1.54 12.07
C GLU A 476 13.46 -2.78 12.86
N PRO A 477 14.39 -3.49 13.55
CA PRO A 477 14.02 -4.58 14.43
C PRO A 477 13.27 -4.08 15.67
N ARG A 478 12.48 -4.94 16.27
CA ARG A 478 11.95 -4.70 17.62
C ARG A 478 13.00 -5.11 18.64
N ALA A 479 13.30 -4.22 19.60
CA ALA A 479 14.10 -4.56 20.76
C ALA A 479 13.18 -4.93 21.94
N ASP A 480 13.54 -5.94 22.69
CA ASP A 480 12.83 -6.29 23.91
C ASP A 480 12.87 -5.10 24.89
N GLY A 481 11.71 -4.66 25.37
CA GLY A 481 11.60 -3.46 26.20
C GLY A 481 11.71 -2.13 25.45
N GLY A 482 12.03 -2.12 24.17
CA GLY A 482 12.26 -0.93 23.35
C GLY A 482 13.69 -0.41 23.40
N TYR A 483 14.04 0.46 22.48
CA TYR A 483 15.38 1.04 22.36
C TYR A 483 15.67 2.06 23.47
N HIS A 484 16.91 2.04 23.98
CA HIS A 484 17.39 3.01 25.00
C HIS A 484 17.68 4.40 24.42
N ALA A 485 17.91 4.51 23.11
CA ALA A 485 17.90 5.73 22.34
C ALA A 485 17.57 5.41 20.87
N VAL A 486 17.01 6.39 20.15
CA VAL A 486 16.76 6.31 18.70
C VAL A 486 17.38 7.53 18.04
N LEU A 487 18.20 7.33 17.03
CA LEU A 487 18.78 8.37 16.19
C LEU A 487 18.14 8.31 14.80
N LEU A 488 17.48 9.39 14.41
CA LEU A 488 16.87 9.56 13.09
C LEU A 488 17.84 10.38 12.22
N LEU A 489 18.67 9.69 11.44
CA LEU A 489 19.71 10.32 10.60
C LEU A 489 19.20 10.60 9.20
N ASP A 490 20.00 11.38 8.46
CA ASP A 490 19.79 11.69 7.05
C ASP A 490 18.46 12.43 6.73
N GLY A 491 17.88 13.15 7.71
CA GLY A 491 16.61 13.82 7.54
C GLY A 491 16.56 14.81 6.38
N GLU A 492 17.60 15.65 6.22
CA GLU A 492 17.71 16.58 5.09
C GLU A 492 17.73 15.85 3.74
N ARG A 493 18.40 14.70 3.68
CA ARG A 493 18.45 13.88 2.45
C ARG A 493 17.12 13.23 2.13
N MET A 494 16.37 12.85 3.17
CA MET A 494 15.02 12.33 3.00
C MET A 494 14.10 13.40 2.42
N LEU A 495 14.22 14.63 2.90
CA LEU A 495 13.41 15.78 2.48
C LEU A 495 13.86 16.38 1.14
N ALA A 496 15.07 16.11 0.69
CA ALA A 496 15.59 16.59 -0.61
C ALA A 496 14.98 15.86 -1.83
N ARG A 497 14.12 14.86 -1.62
CA ARG A 497 13.41 14.18 -2.71
C ARG A 497 12.27 15.06 -3.22
N GLU A 498 12.07 15.05 -4.52
CA GLU A 498 11.00 15.80 -5.16
C GLU A 498 9.75 14.91 -5.26
N SER A 499 8.91 14.97 -4.25
CA SER A 499 7.64 14.30 -4.18
C SER A 499 6.71 15.11 -3.30
N LEU A 500 5.44 15.18 -3.65
CA LEU A 500 4.41 15.79 -2.80
C LEU A 500 4.29 15.10 -1.44
N ARG A 501 4.68 13.83 -1.36
CA ARG A 501 4.59 13.01 -0.14
C ARG A 501 5.85 13.02 0.71
N VAL A 502 6.89 13.73 0.31
CA VAL A 502 8.21 13.61 0.96
C VAL A 502 8.17 13.95 2.45
N ALA A 503 7.45 15.00 2.83
CA ALA A 503 7.33 15.42 4.22
C ALA A 503 6.43 14.47 5.03
N ASP A 504 5.32 14.03 4.44
CA ASP A 504 4.37 13.08 5.04
C ASP A 504 5.06 11.74 5.30
N ASP A 505 5.76 11.20 4.28
CA ASP A 505 6.50 9.95 4.36
C ASP A 505 7.63 10.01 5.39
N ALA A 506 8.33 11.15 5.46
CA ALA A 506 9.37 11.36 6.45
C ALA A 506 8.79 11.36 7.87
N LEU A 507 7.72 12.14 8.09
CA LEU A 507 7.04 12.22 9.38
C LEU A 507 6.50 10.86 9.82
N ARG A 508 5.88 10.12 8.92
CA ARG A 508 5.39 8.76 9.17
C ARG A 508 6.51 7.81 9.58
N THR A 509 7.59 7.75 8.81
CA THR A 509 8.69 6.82 9.08
C THR A 509 9.46 7.18 10.35
N TRP A 510 9.62 8.46 10.68
CA TRP A 510 10.21 8.90 11.92
C TRP A 510 9.32 8.61 13.12
N SER A 511 8.00 8.79 12.99
CA SER A 511 7.04 8.44 14.05
C SER A 511 7.05 6.94 14.34
N ASN A 512 7.11 6.10 13.31
CA ASN A 512 7.18 4.65 13.46
C ASN A 512 8.49 4.23 14.17
N ALA A 513 9.62 4.80 13.81
CA ALA A 513 10.89 4.53 14.47
C ALA A 513 10.92 5.07 15.91
N ALA A 514 10.36 6.26 16.15
CA ALA A 514 10.26 6.84 17.50
C ALA A 514 9.41 5.99 18.44
N ALA A 515 8.35 5.36 17.92
CA ALA A 515 7.48 4.46 18.69
C ALA A 515 8.19 3.15 19.13
N LEU A 516 9.38 2.85 18.60
CA LEU A 516 10.20 1.72 19.05
C LEU A 516 11.05 2.05 20.28
N ALA A 517 11.13 3.33 20.68
CA ALA A 517 11.83 3.74 21.88
C ALA A 517 11.09 3.27 23.13
N ARG A 518 11.83 2.86 24.16
CA ARG A 518 11.25 2.62 25.48
C ARG A 518 10.71 3.91 26.08
N PRO A 519 9.71 3.88 26.96
CA PRO A 519 9.19 5.07 27.60
C PRO A 519 10.28 5.92 28.25
N GLY A 520 10.35 7.21 27.88
CA GLY A 520 11.35 8.15 28.40
C GLY A 520 12.72 8.13 27.72
N ALA A 521 12.98 7.20 26.82
CA ALA A 521 14.22 7.18 26.05
C ALA A 521 14.26 8.36 25.02
N PRO A 522 15.45 8.97 24.79
CA PRO A 522 15.58 10.06 23.85
C PRO A 522 15.48 9.55 22.40
N VAL A 523 14.72 10.31 21.59
CA VAL A 523 14.68 10.15 20.13
C VAL A 523 15.28 11.41 19.52
N LEU A 524 16.41 11.29 18.86
CA LEU A 524 17.17 12.43 18.34
C LEU A 524 16.92 12.59 16.84
N LEU A 525 16.21 13.66 16.46
CA LEU A 525 15.96 14.02 15.06
C LEU A 525 17.11 14.89 14.56
N VAL A 526 17.96 14.31 13.72
CA VAL A 526 19.20 14.94 13.28
C VAL A 526 19.02 15.71 11.96
N GLY A 527 19.41 16.99 11.95
CA GLY A 527 19.45 17.81 10.75
C GLY A 527 18.12 18.34 10.26
N VAL A 528 17.05 18.20 11.03
CA VAL A 528 15.72 18.66 10.63
C VAL A 528 15.22 19.71 11.62
N GLY A 529 14.76 20.85 11.09
CA GLY A 529 14.18 21.95 11.83
C GLY A 529 12.77 22.30 11.35
N GLY A 530 12.27 23.45 11.82
CA GLY A 530 11.00 24.03 11.37
C GLY A 530 9.76 23.27 11.82
N ARG A 531 8.65 23.48 11.11
CA ARG A 531 7.31 22.96 11.45
C ARG A 531 7.27 21.43 11.56
N LEU A 532 8.00 20.73 10.65
CA LEU A 532 8.03 19.27 10.60
C LEU A 532 8.69 18.67 11.86
N ALA A 533 9.85 19.23 12.26
CA ALA A 533 10.54 18.81 13.49
C ALA A 533 9.70 19.11 14.74
N THR A 534 9.04 20.28 14.77
CA THR A 534 8.15 20.65 15.88
C THR A 534 6.96 19.68 15.98
N ALA A 535 6.35 19.30 14.86
CA ALA A 535 5.24 18.36 14.84
C ALA A 535 5.62 16.99 15.43
N LEU A 536 6.80 16.46 15.07
CA LEU A 536 7.31 15.22 15.62
C LEU A 536 7.66 15.36 17.12
N ALA A 537 8.35 16.45 17.51
CA ALA A 537 8.78 16.69 18.88
C ALA A 537 7.61 16.87 19.86
N THR A 538 6.52 17.47 19.41
CA THR A 538 5.32 17.68 20.21
C THR A 538 4.28 16.57 20.08
N TRP A 539 4.55 15.58 19.20
CA TRP A 539 3.63 14.51 18.81
C TRP A 539 2.27 15.07 18.33
N ARG A 540 2.34 16.10 17.45
CA ARG A 540 1.19 16.78 16.85
C ARG A 540 1.21 16.67 15.33
N GLN A 541 1.43 15.47 14.83
CA GLN A 541 1.50 15.18 13.39
C GLN A 541 0.22 15.56 12.66
N ALA A 542 -0.94 15.36 13.28
CA ALA A 542 -2.23 15.71 12.71
C ALA A 542 -2.37 17.20 12.41
N GLU A 543 -1.85 18.08 13.28
CA GLU A 543 -1.88 19.53 13.05
C GLU A 543 -1.00 19.93 11.83
N TYR A 544 0.15 19.28 11.68
CA TYR A 544 1.02 19.48 10.52
C TYR A 544 0.32 19.06 9.23
N LEU A 545 -0.29 17.87 9.21
CA LEU A 545 -0.96 17.32 8.03
C LEU A 545 -2.21 18.12 7.65
N ARG A 546 -2.92 18.67 8.63
CA ARG A 546 -4.05 19.60 8.39
C ARG A 546 -3.59 20.85 7.65
N ALA A 547 -2.48 21.46 8.09
CA ALA A 547 -1.92 22.61 7.40
C ALA A 547 -1.40 22.25 5.99
N GLU A 548 -0.77 21.09 5.83
CA GLU A 548 -0.34 20.55 4.53
C GLU A 548 -1.54 20.37 3.58
N LEU A 549 -2.64 19.80 4.07
CA LEU A 549 -3.87 19.64 3.29
C LEU A 549 -4.45 20.98 2.83
N GLN A 550 -4.41 22.01 3.68
CA GLN A 550 -4.86 23.35 3.32
C GLN A 550 -3.99 23.96 2.20
N GLU A 551 -2.66 23.80 2.27
CA GLU A 551 -1.73 24.22 1.22
C GLU A 551 -2.03 23.48 -0.09
N ARG A 552 -2.21 22.15 -0.04
CA ARG A 552 -2.57 21.34 -1.23
C ARG A 552 -3.94 21.73 -1.81
N ARG A 553 -4.89 22.13 -0.97
CA ARG A 553 -6.19 22.63 -1.42
C ARG A 553 -6.05 23.95 -2.19
N ALA A 554 -5.26 24.89 -1.67
CA ALA A 554 -5.01 26.18 -2.32
C ALA A 554 -4.35 26.01 -3.69
N LEU A 555 -3.51 24.99 -3.85
CA LEU A 555 -2.78 24.66 -5.08
C LEU A 555 -3.50 23.63 -5.96
N ARG A 556 -4.66 23.13 -5.54
CA ARG A 556 -5.39 22.05 -6.21
C ARG A 556 -4.52 20.80 -6.42
N PHE A 557 -3.77 20.41 -5.40
CA PHE A 557 -3.00 19.18 -5.39
C PHE A 557 -3.71 18.05 -4.64
N PRO A 558 -3.42 16.78 -4.99
CA PRO A 558 -3.91 15.64 -4.22
C PRO A 558 -3.48 15.68 -2.75
N PRO A 559 -4.35 15.26 -1.83
CA PRO A 559 -5.67 14.65 -2.02
C PRO A 559 -6.83 15.66 -1.98
N ALA A 560 -6.60 16.96 -2.12
CA ALA A 560 -7.70 17.93 -2.22
C ALA A 560 -8.51 17.74 -3.52
N VAL A 561 -7.85 17.34 -4.58
CA VAL A 561 -8.43 16.84 -5.84
C VAL A 561 -7.91 15.45 -6.15
N ARG A 562 -8.53 14.75 -7.10
CA ARG A 562 -8.00 13.50 -7.65
C ARG A 562 -7.15 13.77 -8.90
N LEU A 563 -6.32 12.80 -9.26
CA LEU A 563 -5.59 12.83 -10.51
C LEU A 563 -5.70 11.52 -11.28
N ALA A 564 -5.48 11.60 -12.60
CA ALA A 564 -5.28 10.46 -13.47
C ALA A 564 -3.99 10.66 -14.27
N THR A 565 -3.14 9.64 -14.34
CA THR A 565 -2.07 9.56 -15.33
C THR A 565 -2.55 8.78 -16.54
N VAL A 566 -2.38 9.38 -17.73
CA VAL A 566 -2.70 8.78 -19.02
C VAL A 566 -1.40 8.67 -19.81
N SER A 567 -0.96 7.46 -20.11
CA SER A 567 0.31 7.22 -20.80
C SER A 567 0.18 6.21 -21.93
N GLY A 568 0.97 6.38 -22.99
CA GLY A 568 0.93 5.50 -24.14
C GLY A 568 1.43 6.16 -25.43
N ASP A 569 0.95 5.67 -26.56
CA ASP A 569 1.16 6.33 -27.85
C ASP A 569 0.53 7.74 -27.86
N ALA A 570 1.19 8.72 -28.47
CA ALA A 570 0.76 10.13 -28.44
C ALA A 570 -0.68 10.33 -28.91
N HIS A 571 -1.05 9.70 -30.03
CA HIS A 571 -2.41 9.80 -30.57
C HIS A 571 -3.46 9.13 -29.65
N ALA A 572 -3.11 7.99 -29.03
CA ALA A 572 -4.00 7.32 -28.09
C ALA A 572 -4.22 8.13 -26.80
N VAL A 573 -3.18 8.84 -26.33
CA VAL A 573 -3.27 9.74 -25.18
C VAL A 573 -4.15 10.94 -25.52
N GLU A 574 -3.95 11.58 -26.68
CA GLU A 574 -4.76 12.70 -27.16
C GLU A 574 -6.24 12.31 -27.25
N GLU A 575 -6.57 11.18 -27.88
CA GLU A 575 -7.96 10.67 -27.95
C GLU A 575 -8.57 10.36 -26.59
N ALA A 576 -7.75 9.93 -25.61
CA ALA A 576 -8.24 9.69 -24.27
C ALA A 576 -8.53 11.02 -23.54
N LEU A 577 -7.73 12.05 -23.77
CA LEU A 577 -7.95 13.39 -23.23
C LEU A 577 -9.16 14.07 -23.85
N ASP A 578 -9.35 13.93 -25.17
CA ASP A 578 -10.51 14.48 -25.89
C ASP A 578 -11.83 13.81 -25.50
N ALA A 579 -11.76 12.59 -24.96
CA ALA A 579 -12.95 11.92 -24.44
C ALA A 579 -13.45 12.48 -23.10
N LEU A 580 -12.67 13.35 -22.45
CA LEU A 580 -13.04 14.04 -21.22
C LEU A 580 -13.69 15.38 -21.55
N ASP A 581 -14.85 15.68 -20.95
CA ASP A 581 -15.47 16.98 -21.06
C ASP A 581 -14.64 18.06 -20.33
N GLU A 582 -14.87 19.33 -20.65
CA GLU A 582 -14.20 20.44 -19.96
C GLU A 582 -14.49 20.43 -18.46
N ASP A 583 -15.70 20.05 -18.06
CA ASP A 583 -16.12 19.93 -16.66
C ASP A 583 -15.46 18.74 -15.92
N ASP A 584 -14.94 17.74 -16.66
CA ASP A 584 -14.30 16.55 -16.10
C ASP A 584 -12.85 16.80 -15.71
N ARG A 585 -12.31 17.97 -16.04
CA ARG A 585 -10.90 18.29 -15.83
C ARG A 585 -10.74 19.73 -15.34
N HIS A 586 -9.95 19.91 -14.30
CA HIS A 586 -9.51 21.24 -13.87
C HIS A 586 -8.33 21.71 -14.73
N GLU A 587 -7.42 20.79 -15.00
CA GLU A 587 -6.19 21.07 -15.74
C GLU A 587 -5.59 19.78 -16.26
N VAL A 588 -5.05 19.86 -17.47
CA VAL A 588 -4.24 18.82 -18.10
C VAL A 588 -2.80 19.29 -18.13
N LEU A 589 -1.90 18.56 -17.47
CA LEU A 589 -0.46 18.79 -17.51
C LEU A 589 0.20 17.83 -18.50
N GLY A 590 0.94 18.36 -19.42
CA GLY A 590 1.53 17.61 -20.53
C GLY A 590 0.70 17.67 -21.82
N PRO A 591 0.83 16.69 -22.75
CA PRO A 591 1.65 15.47 -22.66
C PRO A 591 3.17 15.72 -22.69
N VAL A 592 3.93 14.91 -21.95
CA VAL A 592 5.39 14.94 -21.90
C VAL A 592 5.95 13.62 -22.44
N GLY A 593 6.98 13.68 -23.30
CA GLY A 593 7.65 12.49 -23.82
C GLY A 593 8.42 11.73 -22.73
N LEU A 594 8.34 10.40 -22.76
CA LEU A 594 9.08 9.49 -21.90
C LEU A 594 10.22 8.80 -22.66
N GLU A 595 11.20 8.25 -21.93
CA GLU A 595 12.39 7.59 -22.53
C GLU A 595 12.07 6.39 -23.43
N ASP A 596 10.96 5.71 -23.18
CA ASP A 596 10.50 4.56 -23.96
C ASP A 596 9.78 4.94 -25.27
N GLY A 597 9.66 6.25 -25.56
CA GLY A 597 8.97 6.80 -26.72
C GLY A 597 7.46 6.93 -26.52
N SER A 598 6.93 6.64 -25.35
CA SER A 598 5.57 6.98 -24.97
C SER A 598 5.45 8.44 -24.54
N VAL A 599 4.22 8.93 -24.44
CA VAL A 599 3.93 10.22 -23.79
C VAL A 599 3.08 10.00 -22.54
N ARG A 600 3.14 10.94 -21.61
CA ARG A 600 2.33 10.96 -20.38
C ARG A 600 1.68 12.32 -20.20
N ALA A 601 0.40 12.28 -19.88
CA ALA A 601 -0.36 13.44 -19.41
C ALA A 601 -0.92 13.15 -18.00
N ILE A 602 -1.12 14.21 -17.22
CA ILE A 602 -1.74 14.18 -15.90
C ILE A 602 -2.99 15.02 -15.97
N VAL A 603 -4.13 14.45 -15.58
CA VAL A 603 -5.42 15.14 -15.51
C VAL A 603 -5.79 15.31 -14.03
N ARG A 604 -6.10 16.53 -13.61
CA ARG A 604 -6.64 16.83 -12.27
C ARG A 604 -8.14 17.04 -12.34
N PHE A 605 -8.87 16.48 -11.39
CA PHE A 605 -10.35 16.55 -11.37
C PHE A 605 -10.91 16.47 -9.95
N ASP A 606 -12.13 16.98 -9.76
CA ASP A 606 -12.82 16.92 -8.47
C ASP A 606 -13.30 15.49 -8.15
N TYR A 607 -13.40 15.17 -6.86
CA TYR A 607 -13.92 13.88 -6.38
C TYR A 607 -15.32 13.58 -6.93
N ALA A 608 -16.17 14.58 -7.06
CA ALA A 608 -17.53 14.43 -7.60
C ALA A 608 -17.54 13.92 -9.05
N ARG A 609 -16.50 14.25 -9.83
CA ARG A 609 -16.37 13.82 -11.24
C ARG A 609 -15.65 12.47 -11.39
N GLY A 610 -15.22 11.88 -10.28
CA GLY A 610 -14.36 10.69 -10.28
C GLY A 610 -14.93 9.49 -11.02
N ALA A 611 -16.25 9.24 -10.92
CA ALA A 611 -16.91 8.14 -11.62
C ALA A 611 -16.96 8.37 -13.14
N ASP A 612 -17.30 9.58 -13.58
CA ASP A 612 -17.39 9.95 -15.00
C ASP A 612 -16.02 9.89 -15.67
N VAL A 613 -15.00 10.48 -15.04
CA VAL A 613 -13.62 10.46 -15.53
C VAL A 613 -13.11 9.00 -15.64
N ALA A 614 -13.32 8.17 -14.62
CA ALA A 614 -12.93 6.78 -14.64
C ALA A 614 -13.61 5.99 -15.77
N ALA A 615 -14.91 6.17 -15.97
CA ALA A 615 -15.69 5.50 -17.02
C ALA A 615 -15.25 5.93 -18.44
N ARG A 616 -15.01 7.23 -18.67
CA ARG A 616 -14.55 7.76 -19.96
C ARG A 616 -13.15 7.27 -20.31
N LEU A 617 -12.22 7.34 -19.36
CA LEU A 617 -10.85 6.85 -19.55
C LEU A 617 -10.81 5.33 -19.78
N ARG A 618 -11.63 4.55 -19.04
CA ARG A 618 -11.79 3.13 -19.30
C ARG A 618 -12.31 2.85 -20.71
N SER A 619 -13.31 3.60 -21.16
CA SER A 619 -13.85 3.47 -22.51
C SER A 619 -12.78 3.76 -23.58
N ALA A 620 -11.88 4.74 -23.33
CA ALA A 620 -10.76 5.02 -24.22
C ALA A 620 -9.75 3.84 -24.24
N VAL A 621 -9.44 3.24 -23.10
CA VAL A 621 -8.59 2.03 -23.01
C VAL A 621 -9.19 0.88 -23.81
N ILE A 622 -10.50 0.63 -23.69
CA ILE A 622 -11.21 -0.43 -24.42
C ILE A 622 -11.16 -0.15 -25.93
N ARG A 623 -11.48 1.10 -26.38
CA ARG A 623 -11.40 1.48 -27.79
C ARG A 623 -9.99 1.29 -28.35
N ASN A 624 -8.96 1.71 -27.61
CA ASN A 624 -7.58 1.52 -28.04
C ASN A 624 -7.20 0.04 -28.14
N ALA A 625 -7.67 -0.81 -27.22
CA ALA A 625 -7.41 -2.25 -27.21
C ALA A 625 -8.10 -3.00 -28.37
N THR A 626 -9.24 -2.51 -28.87
CA THR A 626 -10.00 -3.13 -29.97
C THR A 626 -9.55 -2.70 -31.35
N ARG A 627 -8.75 -1.63 -31.47
CA ARG A 627 -8.22 -1.18 -32.77
C ARG A 627 -7.35 -2.25 -33.43
N ARG A 628 -7.67 -2.60 -34.67
CA ARG A 628 -6.81 -3.45 -35.51
C ARG A 628 -5.56 -2.65 -35.87
N ARG A 629 -4.42 -3.03 -35.32
CA ARG A 629 -3.12 -2.49 -35.71
C ARG A 629 -2.75 -3.05 -37.09
N ARG A 630 -2.54 -2.18 -38.09
CA ARG A 630 -1.98 -2.62 -39.37
C ARG A 630 -0.53 -3.11 -39.12
N PRO A 631 -0.15 -4.28 -39.67
CA PRO A 631 1.23 -4.69 -39.64
C PRO A 631 2.08 -3.66 -40.41
N PRO A 632 3.34 -3.40 -39.98
CA PRO A 632 4.21 -2.46 -40.66
C PRO A 632 4.49 -2.94 -42.09
N THR A 633 4.45 -2.03 -43.04
CA THR A 633 4.71 -2.30 -44.48
C THR A 633 6.19 -2.48 -44.80
N THR A 634 7.10 -2.21 -43.85
CA THR A 634 8.54 -2.30 -44.06
C THR A 634 9.16 -3.31 -43.08
N PRO A 635 9.99 -4.28 -43.54
CA PRO A 635 10.74 -5.17 -42.67
C PRO A 635 11.83 -4.36 -41.96
N GLY A 636 11.62 -4.05 -40.71
CA GLY A 636 12.53 -3.32 -39.82
C GLY A 636 12.26 -3.69 -38.38
N ARG A 637 13.06 -3.25 -37.42
CA ARG A 637 12.85 -3.46 -36.00
C ARG A 637 11.49 -2.91 -35.56
N PHE A 638 10.46 -3.75 -35.62
CA PHE A 638 9.12 -3.39 -35.16
C PHE A 638 9.11 -3.27 -33.64
N ARG A 639 8.99 -2.06 -33.14
CA ARG A 639 8.66 -1.81 -31.74
C ARG A 639 7.14 -1.58 -31.68
N PRO A 640 6.37 -2.46 -31.01
CA PRO A 640 4.93 -2.22 -30.86
C PRO A 640 4.70 -0.86 -30.21
N ALA A 641 3.75 -0.10 -30.73
CA ALA A 641 3.37 1.18 -30.10
C ALA A 641 2.96 0.94 -28.63
N PRO A 642 3.36 1.81 -27.71
CA PRO A 642 3.01 1.68 -26.29
C PRO A 642 1.48 1.60 -26.13
N ARG A 643 1.02 0.69 -25.27
CA ARG A 643 -0.40 0.55 -24.96
C ARG A 643 -0.87 1.73 -24.15
N LEU A 644 -2.09 2.20 -24.40
CA LEU A 644 -2.73 3.18 -23.54
C LEU A 644 -2.90 2.61 -22.13
N ARG A 645 -2.38 3.30 -21.13
CA ARG A 645 -2.46 2.96 -19.71
C ARG A 645 -3.01 4.14 -18.95
N VAL A 646 -3.95 3.86 -18.06
CA VAL A 646 -4.54 4.83 -17.14
C VAL A 646 -4.29 4.37 -15.72
N ARG A 647 -3.88 5.29 -14.85
CA ARG A 647 -3.77 5.07 -13.40
C ARG A 647 -4.44 6.24 -12.70
N LEU A 648 -5.41 5.95 -11.84
CA LEU A 648 -6.04 6.95 -10.99
C LEU A 648 -5.30 7.03 -9.66
N ASP A 649 -5.12 8.25 -9.16
CA ASP A 649 -4.42 8.55 -7.90
C ASP A 649 -3.03 7.89 -7.83
N ASP A 650 -2.28 8.00 -8.94
CA ASP A 650 -0.98 7.37 -9.14
C ASP A 650 0.05 7.85 -8.09
N PRO A 651 0.52 6.98 -7.19
CA PRO A 651 1.46 7.38 -6.12
C PRO A 651 2.83 7.80 -6.65
N ASP A 652 3.20 7.41 -7.87
CA ASP A 652 4.49 7.76 -8.48
C ASP A 652 4.53 9.23 -8.96
N ILE A 653 3.39 9.91 -8.99
CA ILE A 653 3.26 11.32 -9.36
C ILE A 653 3.07 12.20 -8.11
N LEU A 654 2.64 11.62 -7.02
CA LEU A 654 2.29 12.29 -5.77
C LEU A 654 3.47 12.55 -4.84
#